data_fa86c9352c14dac1546d5a8cf1bad2c3
#
_entry.id   fa86c9352c14dac1546d5a8cf1bad2c3
#
_cell.length_a   1.000
_cell.length_b   1.000
_cell.length_c   1.000
_cell.angle_alpha   90.00
_cell.angle_beta   90.00
_cell.angle_gamma   90.00
#
_symmetry.space_group_name_H-M   'P 1'
#
loop_
_entity.id
_entity.type
_entity.pdbx_description
1 polymer ?
#
loop_
_entity_poly.entity_id
_entity_poly.type
_entity_poly.pdbx_seq_one_letter_code
_entity_poly.pdbx_strand_id
1 'polypeptide(L)'
;MTIGLPGGEINCNGAPAIESAPMRAHAAVIAGWATAAVALAVAAGGAASGSDGWLLGLPSLPLALAAVVALTGLALLVGPGGGRWLWPVAPVLLLVVGGARLPGVAALAGPPIAVLVLAGAVLMLAEAPPRWASAAFLPVIALVYGLAAARVQVQVGPQGDEPHYLMVADSLIRDHDLSLERDYAEGRYRDFHPAPLAPHYRVRGKGGEIYSLHAVGLSLIVLPAYAVASYAGASFLMALLGVWLAWELRALLRAWIGDGADGVAWIVALSPPLVHYAGLIFTEIPAALVVAVALRHGRAPTSLPAALGVGAGLAFLPWLNVRYTILTLVLIAFALAARPAARVALAWAGPSIVSAVALALFHFHLYGFFDPRRVYGRRPELALAGLPTGLPGLLFDQEFGLLAYAPVFALAVPGLILLWRHSRRLAVVALVLVLSVLSVAGAWPMWRGGFNPPARFLVPVIPALALAVAARLRASLRAGAALLVAWSLWTGALGSWDRGLVHRDRDGTAPLWRAASGAEEWTRLLPGYVLDESQPDRSRLTLVWLIAIAGAVALGRTGRVARPAGLAAAGLGLVVAAGVASRLSTAHSGGRDAVRVVGRPALAVPGWWLISRSPAVWTTAALGWGPAYEPHRVPEGAVIGGRLPLPPGVYAIAIEGEAVPSALPPPVLLSGPDAGPVRAQPLVLAPHGLAGGFTVTTGEATTLRLQSGGPFIVKEIRLERTSTFSPENGLNP
;
A
#
# COMPACT_ATOMS: atom_id res chain seq x y z
N MET A 1 -32.82 21.36 75.33
CA MET A 1 -32.67 20.22 74.41
C MET A 1 -33.71 20.38 73.34
N THR A 2 -33.44 21.09 72.32
CA THR A 2 -34.39 21.39 71.24
C THR A 2 -33.79 20.89 69.94
N ILE A 3 -34.44 19.89 69.35
CA ILE A 3 -34.00 19.31 68.04
C ILE A 3 -34.65 20.14 66.93
N GLY A 4 -33.84 20.88 66.18
CA GLY A 4 -34.32 21.61 65.04
C GLY A 4 -34.29 20.72 63.80
N LEU A 5 -35.42 20.59 63.11
CA LEU A 5 -35.59 20.01 61.82
C LEU A 5 -35.40 21.14 60.76
N PRO A 6 -34.62 20.95 59.69
CA PRO A 6 -34.59 21.93 58.64
C PRO A 6 -35.77 21.75 57.67
N GLY A 7 -36.62 22.79 57.62
CA GLY A 7 -37.68 22.90 56.62
C GLY A 7 -37.13 23.09 55.22
N GLY A 8 -37.37 22.12 54.36
CA GLY A 8 -37.16 22.28 52.93
C GLY A 8 -38.43 22.86 52.30
N GLU A 9 -38.37 24.03 51.74
CA GLU A 9 -39.40 24.60 50.87
C GLU A 9 -39.53 23.73 49.61
N ILE A 10 -40.66 23.10 49.43
CA ILE A 10 -41.03 22.37 48.20
C ILE A 10 -41.48 23.43 47.18
N ASN A 11 -40.61 23.76 46.25
CA ASN A 11 -40.95 24.61 45.15
C ASN A 11 -41.64 23.79 44.05
N CYS A 12 -42.98 23.89 43.98
CA CYS A 12 -43.87 23.10 43.09
C CYS A 12 -43.88 23.55 41.61
N ASN A 13 -42.82 24.20 41.11
CA ASN A 13 -42.76 24.66 39.70
C ASN A 13 -41.53 24.12 38.93
N GLY A 14 -41.05 22.94 39.24
CA GLY A 14 -40.02 22.26 38.50
C GLY A 14 -40.54 20.98 37.88
N ALA A 15 -41.25 21.06 36.75
CA ALA A 15 -41.31 19.91 35.86
C ALA A 15 -39.88 19.54 35.50
N PRO A 16 -39.41 18.30 35.68
CA PRO A 16 -38.07 17.92 35.25
C PRO A 16 -38.02 18.16 33.77
N ALA A 17 -37.14 19.05 33.34
CA ALA A 17 -36.77 19.14 31.95
C ALA A 17 -36.31 17.73 31.55
N ILE A 18 -37.21 16.96 30.94
CA ILE A 18 -36.93 15.62 30.44
C ILE A 18 -35.71 15.76 29.58
N GLU A 19 -34.63 15.14 30.01
CA GLU A 19 -33.31 15.09 29.42
C GLU A 19 -33.38 14.94 27.91
N SER A 20 -33.40 16.07 27.21
CA SER A 20 -33.21 16.10 25.75
C SER A 20 -31.74 15.89 25.36
N ALA A 21 -30.81 15.93 26.31
CA ALA A 21 -29.39 15.79 26.08
C ALA A 21 -28.97 14.38 25.60
N PRO A 22 -29.41 13.26 26.22
CA PRO A 22 -29.04 11.93 25.75
C PRO A 22 -29.61 11.61 24.34
N MET A 23 -30.84 12.05 24.05
CA MET A 23 -31.51 11.79 22.78
C MET A 23 -30.81 12.53 21.62
N ARG A 24 -30.37 13.78 21.85
CA ARG A 24 -29.58 14.54 20.86
C ARG A 24 -28.19 13.92 20.61
N ALA A 25 -27.55 13.40 21.65
CA ALA A 25 -26.28 12.69 21.53
C ALA A 25 -26.42 11.41 20.69
N HIS A 26 -27.50 10.63 20.92
CA HIS A 26 -27.74 9.42 20.10
C HIS A 26 -28.07 9.77 18.63
N ALA A 27 -28.86 10.80 18.38
CA ALA A 27 -29.14 11.26 17.01
C ALA A 27 -27.87 11.69 16.27
N ALA A 28 -26.95 12.39 16.95
CA ALA A 28 -25.67 12.77 16.37
C ALA A 28 -24.78 11.55 16.03
N VAL A 29 -24.76 10.56 16.89
CA VAL A 29 -24.04 9.29 16.64
C VAL A 29 -24.62 8.57 15.43
N ILE A 30 -25.94 8.41 15.37
CA ILE A 30 -26.64 7.76 14.25
C ILE A 30 -26.35 8.52 12.93
N ALA A 31 -26.44 9.85 12.94
CA ALA A 31 -26.13 10.65 11.77
C ALA A 31 -24.66 10.51 11.31
N GLY A 32 -23.69 10.47 12.26
CA GLY A 32 -22.28 10.23 11.95
C GLY A 32 -22.07 8.87 11.27
N TRP A 33 -22.68 7.81 11.80
CA TRP A 33 -22.60 6.47 11.23
C TRP A 33 -23.30 6.36 9.88
N ALA A 34 -24.48 6.97 9.72
CA ALA A 34 -25.16 7.02 8.43
C ALA A 34 -24.31 7.75 7.37
N THR A 35 -23.69 8.87 7.74
CA THR A 35 -22.79 9.60 6.86
C THR A 35 -21.59 8.75 6.46
N ALA A 36 -20.99 8.03 7.40
CA ALA A 36 -19.87 7.14 7.13
C ALA A 36 -20.27 5.96 6.23
N ALA A 37 -21.46 5.39 6.42
CA ALA A 37 -21.99 4.32 5.59
C ALA A 37 -22.18 4.79 4.14
N VAL A 38 -22.76 5.97 3.94
CA VAL A 38 -22.91 6.57 2.61
C VAL A 38 -21.54 6.87 1.99
N ALA A 39 -20.59 7.43 2.75
CA ALA A 39 -19.25 7.73 2.28
C ALA A 39 -18.50 6.46 1.84
N LEU A 40 -18.58 5.38 2.61
CA LEU A 40 -17.99 4.08 2.24
C LEU A 40 -18.67 3.48 1.01
N ALA A 41 -20.00 3.62 0.91
CA ALA A 41 -20.75 3.19 -0.25
C ALA A 41 -20.29 3.93 -1.52
N VAL A 42 -20.14 5.25 -1.45
CA VAL A 42 -19.60 6.08 -2.56
C VAL A 42 -18.15 5.67 -2.88
N ALA A 43 -17.32 5.46 -1.87
CA ALA A 43 -15.94 5.02 -2.07
C ALA A 43 -15.85 3.66 -2.79
N ALA A 44 -16.73 2.73 -2.44
CA ALA A 44 -16.78 1.39 -3.04
C ALA A 44 -17.39 1.40 -4.45
N GLY A 45 -18.36 2.30 -4.72
CA GLY A 45 -19.02 2.42 -6.01
C GLY A 45 -18.13 2.93 -7.14
N GLY A 46 -17.04 3.60 -6.79
CA GLY A 46 -16.16 4.21 -7.78
C GLY A 46 -16.62 5.58 -8.25
N ALA A 47 -15.79 6.22 -9.05
CA ALA A 47 -16.08 7.53 -9.65
C ALA A 47 -15.40 7.67 -11.01
N ALA A 48 -15.95 8.57 -11.82
CA ALA A 48 -15.40 8.92 -13.11
C ALA A 48 -15.54 10.44 -13.32
N SER A 49 -14.62 11.05 -14.03
CA SER A 49 -14.63 12.51 -14.26
C SER A 49 -14.42 12.86 -15.71
N GLY A 50 -14.80 14.07 -16.08
CA GLY A 50 -14.53 14.71 -17.36
C GLY A 50 -14.47 16.21 -17.22
N SER A 51 -14.32 16.92 -18.36
CA SER A 51 -14.20 18.38 -18.40
C SER A 51 -15.36 19.11 -17.73
N ASP A 52 -16.56 18.54 -17.84
CA ASP A 52 -17.80 19.18 -17.43
C ASP A 52 -18.41 18.58 -16.15
N GLY A 53 -17.73 17.61 -15.55
CA GLY A 53 -18.21 17.03 -14.31
C GLY A 53 -17.82 15.57 -14.08
N TRP A 54 -18.56 14.89 -13.22
CA TRP A 54 -18.22 13.57 -12.77
C TRP A 54 -19.45 12.75 -12.37
N LEU A 55 -19.23 11.44 -12.31
CA LEU A 55 -20.22 10.43 -12.00
C LEU A 55 -19.80 9.64 -10.77
N LEU A 56 -20.72 9.36 -9.88
CA LEU A 56 -20.51 8.45 -8.76
C LEU A 56 -21.23 7.12 -9.00
N GLY A 57 -20.50 6.04 -8.85
CA GLY A 57 -21.05 4.70 -8.87
C GLY A 57 -21.72 4.37 -7.54
N LEU A 58 -22.87 3.72 -7.60
CA LEU A 58 -23.48 3.12 -6.43
C LEU A 58 -22.90 1.71 -6.22
N PRO A 59 -22.61 1.32 -4.98
CA PRO A 59 -22.15 -0.03 -4.70
C PRO A 59 -23.29 -1.04 -4.93
N SER A 60 -22.92 -2.30 -5.10
CA SER A 60 -23.89 -3.39 -5.03
C SER A 60 -24.55 -3.44 -3.65
N LEU A 61 -25.82 -3.85 -3.61
CA LEU A 61 -26.55 -3.98 -2.34
C LEU A 61 -25.81 -4.83 -1.29
N PRO A 62 -25.16 -5.98 -1.63
CA PRO A 62 -24.37 -6.73 -0.66
C PRO A 62 -23.22 -5.93 -0.05
N LEU A 63 -22.53 -5.12 -0.83
CA LEU A 63 -21.41 -4.30 -0.33
C LEU A 63 -21.91 -3.16 0.55
N ALA A 64 -23.02 -2.51 0.20
CA ALA A 64 -23.65 -1.51 1.04
C ALA A 64 -24.10 -2.11 2.38
N LEU A 65 -24.72 -3.29 2.37
CA LEU A 65 -25.08 -4.02 3.58
C LEU A 65 -23.87 -4.41 4.41
N ALA A 66 -22.78 -4.91 3.79
CA ALA A 66 -21.54 -5.22 4.48
C ALA A 66 -20.94 -3.98 5.16
N ALA A 67 -20.94 -2.82 4.51
CA ALA A 67 -20.50 -1.56 5.10
C ALA A 67 -21.37 -1.16 6.31
N VAL A 68 -22.68 -1.28 6.21
CA VAL A 68 -23.61 -1.00 7.31
C VAL A 68 -23.36 -1.96 8.49
N VAL A 69 -23.23 -3.26 8.22
CA VAL A 69 -22.96 -4.26 9.27
C VAL A 69 -21.61 -4.00 9.95
N ALA A 70 -20.54 -3.75 9.18
CA ALA A 70 -19.21 -3.45 9.70
C ALA A 70 -19.23 -2.19 10.59
N LEU A 71 -19.86 -1.11 10.12
CA LEU A 71 -19.97 0.14 10.88
C LEU A 71 -20.86 0.00 12.10
N THR A 72 -21.97 -0.75 12.00
CA THR A 72 -22.82 -1.03 13.16
C THR A 72 -22.07 -1.85 14.21
N GLY A 73 -21.32 -2.89 13.77
CA GLY A 73 -20.47 -3.67 14.65
C GLY A 73 -19.41 -2.80 15.35
N LEU A 74 -18.76 -1.91 14.62
CA LEU A 74 -17.80 -0.96 15.18
C LEU A 74 -18.47 0.01 16.17
N ALA A 75 -19.68 0.51 15.87
CA ALA A 75 -20.45 1.37 16.77
C ALA A 75 -20.76 0.68 18.10
N LEU A 76 -21.19 -0.58 18.05
CA LEU A 76 -21.47 -1.39 19.24
C LEU A 76 -20.21 -1.63 20.09
N LEU A 77 -19.04 -1.80 19.43
CA LEU A 77 -17.77 -2.00 20.11
C LEU A 77 -17.22 -0.74 20.79
N VAL A 78 -17.49 0.43 20.22
CA VAL A 78 -16.91 1.71 20.69
C VAL A 78 -17.86 2.48 21.61
N GLY A 79 -19.15 2.14 21.60
CA GLY A 79 -20.16 2.79 22.44
C GLY A 79 -20.66 4.15 21.93
N PRO A 80 -21.56 4.83 22.68
CA PRO A 80 -22.38 5.93 22.18
C PRO A 80 -21.64 7.25 21.85
N GLY A 81 -20.39 7.42 22.25
CA GLY A 81 -19.60 8.62 21.93
C GLY A 81 -18.92 8.61 20.56
N GLY A 82 -18.87 7.44 19.88
CA GLY A 82 -17.99 7.21 18.73
C GLY A 82 -18.35 7.97 17.46
N GLY A 83 -19.63 8.12 17.16
CA GLY A 83 -20.07 8.71 15.88
C GLY A 83 -19.67 10.16 15.64
N ARG A 84 -19.32 10.91 16.69
CA ARG A 84 -18.87 12.32 16.57
C ARG A 84 -17.64 12.50 15.69
N TRP A 85 -16.78 11.49 15.57
CA TRP A 85 -15.56 11.53 14.77
C TRP A 85 -15.82 11.37 13.26
N LEU A 86 -17.02 10.92 12.91
CA LEU A 86 -17.41 10.71 11.51
C LEU A 86 -18.11 11.93 10.91
N TRP A 87 -18.53 12.90 11.74
CA TRP A 87 -19.17 14.13 11.26
C TRP A 87 -18.37 14.91 10.22
N PRO A 88 -17.02 15.04 10.30
CA PRO A 88 -16.24 15.74 9.30
C PRO A 88 -16.27 15.11 7.90
N VAL A 89 -16.76 13.87 7.78
CA VAL A 89 -16.96 13.22 6.48
C VAL A 89 -18.15 13.86 5.73
N ALA A 90 -19.15 14.39 6.45
CA ALA A 90 -20.35 15.00 5.86
C ALA A 90 -20.02 16.20 4.95
N PRO A 91 -19.25 17.24 5.34
CA PRO A 91 -18.93 18.35 4.45
C PRO A 91 -18.09 17.91 3.26
N VAL A 92 -17.19 16.93 3.41
CA VAL A 92 -16.42 16.37 2.29
C VAL A 92 -17.35 15.63 1.34
N LEU A 93 -18.28 14.82 1.87
CA LEU A 93 -19.26 14.11 1.06
C LEU A 93 -20.16 15.09 0.31
N LEU A 94 -20.62 16.18 0.94
CA LEU A 94 -21.40 17.23 0.29
C LEU A 94 -20.62 17.94 -0.82
N LEU A 95 -19.34 18.23 -0.61
CA LEU A 95 -18.47 18.78 -1.65
C LEU A 95 -18.29 17.78 -2.81
N VAL A 96 -18.12 16.50 -2.48
CA VAL A 96 -18.00 15.43 -3.47
C VAL A 96 -19.30 15.28 -4.25
N VAL A 97 -20.46 15.24 -3.59
CA VAL A 97 -21.79 15.11 -4.21
C VAL A 97 -22.20 16.42 -4.92
N GLY A 98 -21.82 17.57 -4.41
CA GLY A 98 -22.14 18.88 -4.99
C GLY A 98 -21.48 19.17 -6.34
N GLY A 99 -20.65 18.29 -6.86
CA GLY A 99 -20.09 18.37 -8.22
C GLY A 99 -19.19 19.59 -8.42
N ALA A 100 -18.44 19.97 -7.38
CA ALA A 100 -17.50 21.07 -7.50
C ALA A 100 -16.42 20.75 -8.54
N ARG A 101 -16.23 21.63 -9.52
CA ARG A 101 -15.19 21.54 -10.58
C ARG A 101 -13.77 21.76 -10.02
N LEU A 102 -13.56 21.43 -8.77
CA LEU A 102 -12.27 21.58 -8.11
C LEU A 102 -11.48 20.28 -8.25
N PRO A 103 -10.30 20.32 -8.88
CA PRO A 103 -9.48 19.11 -9.10
C PRO A 103 -9.20 18.31 -7.82
N GLY A 104 -8.95 18.99 -6.70
CA GLY A 104 -8.74 18.32 -5.41
C GLY A 104 -9.96 17.56 -4.89
N VAL A 105 -11.17 18.07 -5.17
CA VAL A 105 -12.43 17.39 -4.82
C VAL A 105 -12.66 16.19 -5.73
N ALA A 106 -12.37 16.34 -7.01
CA ALA A 106 -12.44 15.25 -7.99
C ALA A 106 -11.49 14.09 -7.59
N ALA A 107 -10.29 14.40 -7.12
CA ALA A 107 -9.34 13.39 -6.65
C ALA A 107 -9.85 12.60 -5.44
N LEU A 108 -10.68 13.20 -4.57
CA LEU A 108 -11.28 12.51 -3.43
C LEU A 108 -12.56 11.74 -3.79
N ALA A 109 -13.17 12.03 -4.94
CA ALA A 109 -14.37 11.31 -5.35
C ALA A 109 -14.07 9.83 -5.59
N GLY A 110 -14.84 8.96 -4.95
CA GLY A 110 -14.66 7.51 -5.01
C GLY A 110 -13.76 6.95 -3.89
N PRO A 111 -12.91 5.93 -4.16
CA PRO A 111 -12.17 5.18 -3.14
C PRO A 111 -11.39 6.02 -2.11
N PRO A 112 -10.76 7.15 -2.46
CA PRO A 112 -9.98 7.92 -1.49
C PRO A 112 -10.80 8.47 -0.31
N ILE A 113 -12.11 8.61 -0.45
CA ILE A 113 -12.99 9.05 0.65
C ILE A 113 -12.97 8.06 1.83
N ALA A 114 -12.65 6.78 1.58
CA ALA A 114 -12.51 5.78 2.62
C ALA A 114 -11.44 6.15 3.66
N VAL A 115 -10.41 6.89 3.25
CA VAL A 115 -9.35 7.36 4.17
C VAL A 115 -9.91 8.27 5.27
N LEU A 116 -10.88 9.13 4.94
CA LEU A 116 -11.51 10.01 5.93
C LEU A 116 -12.37 9.23 6.93
N VAL A 117 -13.11 8.23 6.45
CA VAL A 117 -13.90 7.33 7.32
C VAL A 117 -12.98 6.55 8.25
N LEU A 118 -11.91 5.98 7.71
CA LEU A 118 -10.91 5.26 8.51
C LEU A 118 -10.22 6.18 9.52
N ALA A 119 -9.92 7.44 9.17
CA ALA A 119 -9.33 8.39 10.10
C ALA A 119 -10.27 8.67 11.28
N GLY A 120 -11.57 8.79 11.04
CA GLY A 120 -12.59 8.87 12.10
C GLY A 120 -12.61 7.62 12.99
N ALA A 121 -12.58 6.42 12.38
CA ALA A 121 -12.54 5.15 13.11
C ALA A 121 -11.26 5.02 13.97
N VAL A 122 -10.11 5.41 13.43
CA VAL A 122 -8.83 5.41 14.15
C VAL A 122 -8.88 6.35 15.37
N LEU A 123 -9.48 7.52 15.23
CA LEU A 123 -9.65 8.45 16.35
C LEU A 123 -10.55 7.87 17.44
N MET A 124 -11.66 7.21 17.06
CA MET A 124 -12.57 6.54 18.00
C MET A 124 -11.85 5.44 18.80
N LEU A 125 -11.15 4.55 18.09
CA LEU A 125 -10.42 3.44 18.72
C LEU A 125 -9.27 3.94 19.61
N ALA A 126 -8.67 5.07 19.28
CA ALA A 126 -7.63 5.66 20.11
C ALA A 126 -8.16 6.29 21.42
N GLU A 127 -9.41 6.76 21.43
CA GLU A 127 -10.05 7.30 22.66
C GLU A 127 -10.54 6.18 23.60
N ALA A 128 -11.07 5.11 23.02
CA ALA A 128 -11.62 3.99 23.79
C ALA A 128 -11.14 2.66 23.17
N PRO A 129 -9.86 2.28 23.41
CA PRO A 129 -9.36 1.01 22.89
C PRO A 129 -10.15 -0.15 23.53
N PRO A 130 -10.65 -1.10 22.71
CA PRO A 130 -11.40 -2.24 23.22
C PRO A 130 -10.52 -3.08 24.15
N ARG A 131 -11.08 -3.59 25.25
CA ARG A 131 -10.34 -4.42 26.21
C ARG A 131 -9.74 -5.68 25.59
N TRP A 132 -10.37 -6.22 24.55
CA TRP A 132 -9.90 -7.39 23.82
C TRP A 132 -8.74 -7.09 22.84
N ALA A 133 -8.47 -5.82 22.50
CA ALA A 133 -7.47 -5.46 21.50
C ALA A 133 -6.08 -6.02 21.80
N SER A 134 -5.71 -6.08 23.07
CA SER A 134 -4.41 -6.64 23.48
C SER A 134 -4.34 -8.16 23.28
N ALA A 135 -5.40 -8.89 23.60
CA ALA A 135 -5.48 -10.34 23.43
C ALA A 135 -5.64 -10.74 21.95
N ALA A 136 -6.39 -9.97 21.16
CA ALA A 136 -6.63 -10.24 19.75
C ALA A 136 -5.42 -9.92 18.85
N PHE A 137 -4.40 -9.23 19.34
CA PHE A 137 -3.28 -8.77 18.51
C PHE A 137 -2.66 -9.90 17.68
N LEU A 138 -2.14 -10.93 18.32
CA LEU A 138 -1.47 -12.03 17.60
C LEU A 138 -2.42 -12.86 16.73
N PRO A 139 -3.61 -13.28 17.22
CA PRO A 139 -4.55 -14.02 16.36
C PRO A 139 -4.96 -13.26 15.10
N VAL A 140 -5.23 -11.96 15.21
CA VAL A 140 -5.62 -11.15 14.05
C VAL A 140 -4.44 -10.94 13.09
N ILE A 141 -3.24 -10.62 13.59
CA ILE A 141 -2.06 -10.50 12.73
C ILE A 141 -1.75 -11.84 12.04
N ALA A 142 -1.83 -12.96 12.75
CA ALA A 142 -1.64 -14.29 12.17
C ALA A 142 -2.66 -14.58 11.06
N LEU A 143 -3.93 -14.24 11.28
CA LEU A 143 -4.98 -14.39 10.28
C LEU A 143 -4.69 -13.50 9.05
N VAL A 144 -4.40 -12.22 9.26
CA VAL A 144 -4.15 -11.27 8.16
C VAL A 144 -2.93 -11.68 7.34
N TYR A 145 -1.82 -12.06 8.02
CA TYR A 145 -0.60 -12.45 7.33
C TYR A 145 -0.73 -13.81 6.65
N GLY A 146 -1.46 -14.75 7.26
CA GLY A 146 -1.79 -16.03 6.65
C GLY A 146 -2.64 -15.87 5.40
N LEU A 147 -3.67 -15.02 5.46
CA LEU A 147 -4.49 -14.68 4.29
C LEU A 147 -3.67 -13.95 3.21
N ALA A 148 -2.79 -13.02 3.59
CA ALA A 148 -1.91 -12.35 2.65
C ALA A 148 -0.97 -13.34 1.94
N ALA A 149 -0.39 -14.31 2.66
CA ALA A 149 0.43 -15.38 2.08
C ALA A 149 -0.38 -16.26 1.12
N ALA A 150 -1.58 -16.69 1.52
CA ALA A 150 -2.46 -17.47 0.65
C ALA A 150 -2.84 -16.71 -0.64
N ARG A 151 -3.09 -15.40 -0.52
CA ARG A 151 -3.36 -14.53 -1.68
C ARG A 151 -2.17 -14.42 -2.63
N VAL A 152 -0.96 -14.26 -2.10
CA VAL A 152 0.27 -14.26 -2.92
C VAL A 152 0.39 -15.54 -3.72
N GLN A 153 0.18 -16.70 -3.09
CA GLN A 153 0.30 -17.99 -3.75
C GLN A 153 -0.69 -18.14 -4.91
N VAL A 154 -1.91 -17.65 -4.75
CA VAL A 154 -2.97 -17.79 -5.77
C VAL A 154 -2.87 -16.71 -6.86
N GLN A 155 -2.54 -15.47 -6.49
CA GLN A 155 -2.63 -14.33 -7.40
C GLN A 155 -1.33 -14.03 -8.14
N VAL A 156 -0.18 -14.34 -7.55
CA VAL A 156 1.12 -13.89 -8.06
C VAL A 156 2.10 -15.05 -8.24
N GLY A 157 2.20 -15.92 -7.26
CA GLY A 157 3.26 -16.93 -7.18
C GLY A 157 4.64 -16.33 -6.83
N PRO A 158 5.70 -17.14 -6.81
CA PRO A 158 7.05 -16.66 -6.52
C PRO A 158 7.60 -15.82 -7.67
N GLN A 159 8.02 -14.60 -7.38
CA GLN A 159 8.51 -13.62 -8.36
C GLN A 159 9.81 -12.95 -7.92
N GLY A 160 10.48 -12.29 -8.86
CA GLY A 160 11.73 -11.58 -8.60
C GLY A 160 12.82 -12.52 -8.08
N ASP A 161 13.29 -12.29 -6.85
CA ASP A 161 14.36 -13.10 -6.22
C ASP A 161 13.84 -14.42 -5.64
N GLU A 162 12.53 -14.55 -5.39
CA GLU A 162 11.94 -15.69 -4.66
C GLU A 162 12.21 -17.05 -5.32
N PRO A 163 12.05 -17.22 -6.66
CA PRO A 163 12.36 -18.49 -7.32
C PRO A 163 13.80 -18.94 -7.13
N HIS A 164 14.74 -18.00 -7.08
CA HIS A 164 16.17 -18.32 -6.93
C HIS A 164 16.52 -18.82 -5.52
N TYR A 165 15.84 -18.31 -4.47
CA TYR A 165 15.98 -18.86 -3.12
C TYR A 165 15.39 -20.28 -3.02
N LEU A 166 14.25 -20.52 -3.71
CA LEU A 166 13.61 -21.83 -3.75
C LEU A 166 14.46 -22.84 -4.52
N MET A 167 15.09 -22.43 -5.63
CA MET A 167 16.03 -23.28 -6.37
C MET A 167 17.19 -23.77 -5.50
N VAL A 168 17.79 -22.89 -4.69
CA VAL A 168 18.85 -23.27 -3.76
C VAL A 168 18.33 -24.25 -2.70
N ALA A 169 17.10 -24.05 -2.19
CA ALA A 169 16.48 -24.96 -1.24
C ALA A 169 16.20 -26.34 -1.88
N ASP A 170 15.74 -26.35 -3.12
CA ASP A 170 15.45 -27.57 -3.89
C ASP A 170 16.73 -28.38 -4.15
N SER A 171 17.80 -27.73 -4.62
CA SER A 171 19.10 -28.33 -4.85
C SER A 171 19.69 -28.96 -3.58
N LEU A 172 19.61 -28.24 -2.45
CA LEU A 172 20.05 -28.77 -1.16
C LEU A 172 19.28 -30.02 -0.72
N ILE A 173 18.01 -30.16 -1.07
CA ILE A 173 17.21 -31.34 -0.73
C ILE A 173 17.47 -32.51 -1.70
N ARG A 174 17.50 -32.25 -3.00
CA ARG A 174 17.58 -33.29 -4.02
C ARG A 174 19.00 -33.71 -4.34
N ASP A 175 19.92 -32.74 -4.41
CA ASP A 175 21.29 -32.95 -4.88
C ASP A 175 22.32 -32.86 -3.78
N HIS A 176 21.94 -32.32 -2.62
CA HIS A 176 22.82 -32.11 -1.46
C HIS A 176 24.01 -31.17 -1.75
N ASP A 177 23.82 -30.27 -2.72
CA ASP A 177 24.81 -29.28 -3.12
C ASP A 177 24.21 -27.87 -3.36
N LEU A 178 25.01 -26.92 -3.83
CA LEU A 178 24.60 -25.53 -4.12
C LEU A 178 24.74 -25.20 -5.60
N SER A 179 25.16 -26.16 -6.43
CA SER A 179 25.33 -25.96 -7.88
C SER A 179 23.98 -26.05 -8.55
N LEU A 180 23.58 -24.98 -9.24
CA LEU A 180 22.27 -24.87 -9.88
C LEU A 180 22.30 -25.19 -11.39
N GLU A 181 23.40 -25.67 -11.92
CA GLU A 181 23.56 -25.90 -13.35
C GLU A 181 22.57 -26.96 -13.87
N ARG A 182 22.49 -28.07 -13.15
CA ARG A 182 21.55 -29.16 -13.44
C ARG A 182 20.10 -28.74 -13.22
N ASP A 183 19.81 -28.03 -12.13
CA ASP A 183 18.46 -27.59 -11.80
C ASP A 183 17.87 -26.66 -12.89
N TYR A 184 18.66 -25.73 -13.41
CA TYR A 184 18.25 -24.90 -14.54
C TYR A 184 18.11 -25.70 -15.82
N ALA A 185 19.05 -26.62 -16.12
CA ALA A 185 19.01 -27.45 -17.31
C ALA A 185 17.77 -28.37 -17.34
N GLU A 186 17.41 -28.97 -16.22
CA GLU A 186 16.23 -29.81 -16.06
C GLU A 186 14.93 -29.00 -15.92
N GLY A 187 15.04 -27.70 -15.68
CA GLY A 187 13.89 -26.81 -15.51
C GLY A 187 13.10 -27.04 -14.23
N ARG A 188 13.78 -27.45 -13.13
CA ARG A 188 13.13 -27.77 -11.82
C ARG A 188 12.35 -26.60 -11.23
N TYR A 189 12.72 -25.36 -11.56
CA TYR A 189 11.96 -24.17 -11.17
C TYR A 189 10.48 -24.21 -11.61
N ARG A 190 10.14 -25.02 -12.62
CA ARG A 190 8.75 -25.16 -13.11
C ARG A 190 7.80 -25.76 -12.08
N ASP A 191 8.31 -26.42 -11.06
CA ASP A 191 7.52 -26.96 -9.94
C ASP A 191 6.84 -25.84 -9.14
N PHE A 192 7.36 -24.60 -9.17
CA PHE A 192 6.83 -23.45 -8.45
C PHE A 192 6.79 -22.15 -9.26
N HIS A 193 7.51 -22.07 -10.39
CA HIS A 193 7.55 -20.89 -11.27
C HIS A 193 7.36 -21.32 -12.73
N PRO A 194 6.14 -21.19 -13.30
CA PRO A 194 5.83 -21.77 -14.61
C PRO A 194 6.50 -21.06 -15.80
N ALA A 195 6.90 -19.79 -15.62
CA ALA A 195 7.59 -19.02 -16.66
C ALA A 195 9.07 -19.43 -16.76
N PRO A 196 9.73 -19.23 -17.92
CA PRO A 196 11.15 -19.45 -18.06
C PRO A 196 11.96 -18.62 -17.03
N LEU A 197 12.83 -19.29 -16.28
CA LEU A 197 13.70 -18.66 -15.28
C LEU A 197 15.15 -18.70 -15.75
N ALA A 198 15.73 -17.54 -16.03
CA ALA A 198 17.13 -17.44 -16.37
C ALA A 198 18.03 -17.61 -15.14
N PRO A 199 19.19 -18.27 -15.24
CA PRO A 199 20.14 -18.38 -14.14
C PRO A 199 20.59 -17.00 -13.63
N HIS A 200 20.45 -16.77 -12.31
CA HIS A 200 20.79 -15.49 -11.71
C HIS A 200 22.15 -15.56 -11.00
N TYR A 201 23.21 -15.38 -11.77
CA TYR A 201 24.58 -15.32 -11.30
C TYR A 201 25.37 -14.20 -12.00
N ARG A 202 26.51 -13.80 -11.43
CA ARG A 202 27.43 -12.82 -12.03
C ARG A 202 28.85 -13.38 -12.19
N VAL A 203 29.22 -14.29 -11.31
CA VAL A 203 30.51 -14.94 -11.27
C VAL A 203 30.28 -16.44 -11.09
N ARG A 204 30.97 -17.26 -11.89
CA ARG A 204 30.93 -18.71 -11.73
C ARG A 204 31.83 -19.16 -10.59
N GLY A 205 31.52 -20.29 -10.02
CA GLY A 205 32.39 -20.98 -9.07
C GLY A 205 33.77 -21.30 -9.63
N LYS A 206 34.69 -21.65 -8.77
CA LYS A 206 36.09 -21.95 -9.16
C LYS A 206 36.23 -23.15 -10.13
N GLY A 207 35.29 -24.09 -10.11
CA GLY A 207 35.18 -25.21 -11.05
C GLY A 207 34.27 -24.94 -12.24
N GLY A 208 33.72 -23.73 -12.36
CA GLY A 208 32.84 -23.35 -13.45
C GLY A 208 31.35 -23.45 -13.11
N GLU A 209 30.99 -23.84 -11.91
CA GLU A 209 29.62 -24.08 -11.45
C GLU A 209 28.79 -22.78 -11.43
N ILE A 210 27.47 -22.91 -11.58
CA ILE A 210 26.51 -21.82 -11.38
C ILE A 210 26.02 -21.86 -9.92
N TYR A 211 26.42 -20.87 -9.14
CA TYR A 211 25.86 -20.60 -7.83
C TYR A 211 24.95 -19.38 -7.87
N SER A 212 23.91 -19.38 -7.05
CA SER A 212 22.99 -18.23 -6.95
C SER A 212 23.73 -16.95 -6.56
N LEU A 213 23.36 -15.82 -7.18
CA LEU A 213 23.80 -14.49 -6.77
C LEU A 213 23.32 -14.16 -5.35
N HIS A 214 22.21 -14.77 -4.93
CA HIS A 214 21.62 -14.56 -3.62
C HIS A 214 22.32 -15.37 -2.56
N ALA A 215 22.52 -14.76 -1.40
CA ALA A 215 23.13 -15.43 -0.25
C ALA A 215 22.27 -16.61 0.24
N VAL A 216 22.90 -17.69 0.67
CA VAL A 216 22.25 -18.96 1.01
C VAL A 216 21.36 -18.92 2.25
N GLY A 217 21.52 -17.91 3.12
CA GLY A 217 20.90 -17.90 4.45
C GLY A 217 19.37 -17.97 4.43
N LEU A 218 18.69 -17.31 3.48
CA LEU A 218 17.23 -17.39 3.38
C LEU A 218 16.78 -18.79 2.93
N SER A 219 17.48 -19.38 1.96
CA SER A 219 17.21 -20.74 1.51
C SER A 219 17.32 -21.76 2.66
N LEU A 220 18.30 -21.59 3.55
CA LEU A 220 18.44 -22.42 4.75
C LEU A 220 17.28 -22.22 5.75
N ILE A 221 16.77 -20.98 5.91
CA ILE A 221 15.61 -20.71 6.76
C ILE A 221 14.38 -21.43 6.22
N VAL A 222 14.09 -21.30 4.92
CA VAL A 222 12.86 -21.84 4.32
C VAL A 222 12.96 -23.35 4.03
N LEU A 223 14.18 -23.94 4.00
CA LEU A 223 14.43 -25.32 3.67
C LEU A 223 13.50 -26.34 4.37
N PRO A 224 13.31 -26.30 5.71
CA PRO A 224 12.47 -27.28 6.39
C PRO A 224 11.00 -27.21 5.95
N ALA A 225 10.48 -25.99 5.78
CA ALA A 225 9.09 -25.80 5.38
C ALA A 225 8.89 -26.09 3.89
N TYR A 226 9.88 -25.77 3.06
CA TYR A 226 9.90 -26.14 1.65
C TYR A 226 9.92 -27.66 1.45
N ALA A 227 10.71 -28.39 2.24
CA ALA A 227 10.75 -29.86 2.21
C ALA A 227 9.39 -30.51 2.52
N VAL A 228 8.57 -29.88 3.37
CA VAL A 228 7.24 -30.38 3.77
C VAL A 228 6.16 -30.03 2.78
N ALA A 229 6.11 -28.80 2.29
CA ALA A 229 4.99 -28.26 1.50
C ALA A 229 5.45 -27.32 0.36
N SER A 230 6.65 -27.54 -0.18
CA SER A 230 7.19 -26.77 -1.31
C SER A 230 7.08 -25.25 -1.11
N TYR A 231 6.76 -24.49 -2.19
CA TYR A 231 6.58 -23.05 -2.12
C TYR A 231 5.54 -22.62 -1.07
N ALA A 232 4.42 -23.33 -0.95
CA ALA A 232 3.39 -22.98 0.03
C ALA A 232 3.93 -23.05 1.47
N GLY A 233 4.71 -24.09 1.81
CA GLY A 233 5.35 -24.21 3.11
C GLY A 233 6.32 -23.07 3.40
N ALA A 234 7.18 -22.74 2.42
CA ALA A 234 8.12 -21.63 2.54
C ALA A 234 7.39 -20.28 2.74
N SER A 235 6.34 -20.02 1.96
CA SER A 235 5.53 -18.78 2.06
C SER A 235 4.83 -18.66 3.42
N PHE A 236 4.21 -19.73 3.93
CA PHE A 236 3.59 -19.71 5.26
C PHE A 236 4.61 -19.59 6.40
N LEU A 237 5.81 -20.19 6.27
CA LEU A 237 6.89 -19.96 7.25
C LEU A 237 7.28 -18.47 7.28
N MET A 238 7.39 -17.82 6.14
CA MET A 238 7.67 -16.38 6.07
C MET A 238 6.57 -15.55 6.73
N ALA A 239 5.30 -15.94 6.55
CA ALA A 239 4.19 -15.30 7.26
C ALA A 239 4.30 -15.48 8.79
N LEU A 240 4.67 -16.66 9.26
CA LEU A 240 4.92 -16.92 10.70
C LEU A 240 6.10 -16.09 11.24
N LEU A 241 7.19 -15.92 10.47
CA LEU A 241 8.29 -15.02 10.84
C LEU A 241 7.80 -13.55 10.90
N GLY A 242 6.89 -13.17 10.01
CA GLY A 242 6.22 -11.87 10.07
C GLY A 242 5.37 -11.69 11.33
N VAL A 243 4.62 -12.71 11.74
CA VAL A 243 3.87 -12.72 13.02
C VAL A 243 4.81 -12.61 14.21
N TRP A 244 5.93 -13.33 14.19
CA TRP A 244 6.94 -13.20 15.22
C TRP A 244 7.56 -11.80 15.25
N LEU A 245 7.87 -11.23 14.09
CA LEU A 245 8.29 -9.82 13.99
C LEU A 245 7.28 -8.86 14.61
N ALA A 246 5.98 -9.04 14.34
CA ALA A 246 4.93 -8.20 14.92
C ALA A 246 4.86 -8.33 16.45
N TRP A 247 5.04 -9.55 16.98
CA TRP A 247 5.15 -9.78 18.42
C TRP A 247 6.38 -9.12 19.03
N GLU A 248 7.55 -9.30 18.43
CA GLU A 248 8.80 -8.66 18.89
C GLU A 248 8.71 -7.13 18.79
N LEU A 249 8.10 -6.61 17.73
CA LEU A 249 7.85 -5.18 17.57
C LEU A 249 6.99 -4.63 18.71
N ARG A 250 5.89 -5.31 19.06
CA ARG A 250 5.06 -4.92 20.20
C ARG A 250 5.86 -4.98 21.50
N ALA A 251 6.65 -6.03 21.72
CA ALA A 251 7.51 -6.17 22.90
C ALA A 251 8.59 -5.08 22.96
N LEU A 252 9.20 -4.75 21.82
CA LEU A 252 10.17 -3.65 21.68
C LEU A 252 9.53 -2.31 22.05
N LEU A 253 8.35 -2.01 21.49
CA LEU A 253 7.65 -0.74 21.75
C LEU A 253 7.24 -0.62 23.21
N ARG A 254 6.72 -1.68 23.82
CA ARG A 254 6.41 -1.72 25.26
C ARG A 254 7.66 -1.51 26.11
N ALA A 255 8.77 -2.17 25.76
CA ALA A 255 10.01 -2.06 26.51
C ALA A 255 10.55 -0.62 26.58
N TRP A 256 10.46 0.14 25.48
CA TRP A 256 11.05 1.48 25.41
C TRP A 256 10.06 2.61 25.61
N ILE A 257 8.82 2.46 25.18
CA ILE A 257 7.80 3.51 25.17
C ILE A 257 6.75 3.27 26.26
N GLY A 258 6.48 2.01 26.64
CA GLY A 258 5.48 1.60 27.63
C GLY A 258 4.20 1.10 27.00
N ASP A 259 3.22 0.70 27.85
CA ASP A 259 2.01 -0.01 27.45
C ASP A 259 1.10 0.75 26.47
N GLY A 260 1.14 2.10 26.48
CA GLY A 260 0.41 2.92 25.50
C GLY A 260 0.88 2.78 24.05
N ALA A 261 1.93 1.99 23.78
CA ALA A 261 2.44 1.76 22.44
C ALA A 261 1.76 0.61 21.67
N ASP A 262 0.86 -0.14 22.31
CA ASP A 262 0.16 -1.27 21.67
C ASP A 262 -0.60 -0.86 20.40
N GLY A 263 -1.27 0.30 20.41
CA GLY A 263 -1.93 0.84 19.24
C GLY A 263 -0.98 1.08 18.06
N VAL A 264 0.26 1.46 18.34
CA VAL A 264 1.28 1.64 17.31
C VAL A 264 1.74 0.31 16.73
N ALA A 265 1.82 -0.74 17.55
CA ALA A 265 2.13 -2.09 17.07
C ALA A 265 1.07 -2.56 16.05
N TRP A 266 -0.22 -2.33 16.34
CA TRP A 266 -1.32 -2.60 15.40
C TRP A 266 -1.15 -1.82 14.09
N ILE A 267 -0.92 -0.51 14.19
CA ILE A 267 -0.78 0.37 13.03
C ILE A 267 0.37 -0.10 12.15
N VAL A 268 1.55 -0.33 12.72
CA VAL A 268 2.74 -0.69 11.95
C VAL A 268 2.61 -2.10 11.36
N ALA A 269 2.09 -3.07 12.10
CA ALA A 269 1.91 -4.43 11.59
C ALA A 269 0.90 -4.50 10.43
N LEU A 270 -0.17 -3.68 10.45
CA LEU A 270 -1.19 -3.66 9.39
C LEU A 270 -0.89 -2.66 8.27
N SER A 271 0.19 -1.88 8.38
CA SER A 271 0.60 -0.93 7.33
C SER A 271 1.68 -1.53 6.42
N PRO A 272 1.78 -1.04 5.17
CA PRO A 272 2.98 -1.29 4.37
C PRO A 272 4.25 -0.77 5.09
N PRO A 273 5.40 -1.38 4.89
CA PRO A 273 5.63 -2.54 4.03
C PRO A 273 5.34 -3.88 4.71
N LEU A 274 5.18 -3.97 6.05
CA LEU A 274 5.16 -5.25 6.75
C LEU A 274 4.06 -6.20 6.25
N VAL A 275 2.81 -5.71 6.15
CA VAL A 275 1.68 -6.52 5.69
C VAL A 275 1.83 -6.96 4.23
N HIS A 276 2.52 -6.17 3.40
CA HIS A 276 2.77 -6.52 2.01
C HIS A 276 3.89 -7.57 1.85
N TYR A 277 4.83 -7.64 2.80
CA TYR A 277 5.91 -8.62 2.79
C TYR A 277 5.56 -9.92 3.52
N ALA A 278 4.39 -9.99 4.16
CA ALA A 278 3.92 -11.21 4.80
C ALA A 278 3.72 -12.33 3.76
N GLY A 279 4.45 -13.42 3.92
CA GLY A 279 4.41 -14.59 3.03
C GLY A 279 5.33 -14.52 1.81
N LEU A 280 6.04 -13.41 1.56
CA LEU A 280 7.02 -13.33 0.50
C LEU A 280 8.38 -13.88 0.94
N ILE A 281 9.06 -14.59 0.05
CA ILE A 281 10.36 -15.22 0.34
C ILE A 281 11.47 -14.21 0.06
N PHE A 282 11.58 -13.21 0.96
CA PHE A 282 12.60 -12.16 0.91
C PHE A 282 13.34 -12.06 2.24
N THR A 283 14.59 -11.64 2.19
CA THR A 283 15.49 -11.54 3.36
C THR A 283 15.08 -10.46 4.36
N GLU A 284 14.20 -9.57 3.98
CA GLU A 284 13.84 -8.35 4.70
C GLU A 284 13.09 -8.62 6.00
N ILE A 285 12.14 -9.57 6.03
CA ILE A 285 11.38 -9.92 7.25
C ILE A 285 12.30 -10.59 8.30
N PRO A 286 13.12 -11.62 7.99
CA PRO A 286 14.10 -12.16 8.93
C PRO A 286 15.08 -11.10 9.45
N ALA A 287 15.57 -10.21 8.57
CA ALA A 287 16.46 -9.14 8.99
C ALA A 287 15.77 -8.14 9.94
N ALA A 288 14.54 -7.73 9.66
CA ALA A 288 13.75 -6.87 10.55
C ALA A 288 13.51 -7.51 11.93
N LEU A 289 13.26 -8.82 11.95
CA LEU A 289 13.10 -9.59 13.20
C LEU A 289 14.36 -9.51 14.06
N VAL A 290 15.53 -9.76 13.47
CA VAL A 290 16.82 -9.65 14.18
C VAL A 290 17.04 -8.24 14.71
N VAL A 291 16.75 -7.20 13.89
CA VAL A 291 16.84 -5.78 14.31
C VAL A 291 15.91 -5.49 15.49
N ALA A 292 14.65 -5.97 15.45
CA ALA A 292 13.68 -5.76 16.53
C ALA A 292 14.16 -6.41 17.84
N VAL A 293 14.61 -7.67 17.78
CA VAL A 293 15.15 -8.41 18.91
C VAL A 293 16.39 -7.70 19.49
N ALA A 294 17.34 -7.30 18.65
CA ALA A 294 18.55 -6.61 19.09
C ALA A 294 18.25 -5.26 19.74
N LEU A 295 17.36 -4.45 19.17
CA LEU A 295 16.95 -3.16 19.78
C LEU A 295 16.24 -3.37 21.12
N ARG A 296 15.41 -4.40 21.26
CA ARG A 296 14.72 -4.72 22.52
C ARG A 296 15.71 -5.14 23.61
N HIS A 297 16.60 -6.07 23.31
CA HIS A 297 17.58 -6.58 24.26
C HIS A 297 18.72 -5.59 24.58
N GLY A 298 18.98 -4.62 23.69
CA GLY A 298 19.97 -3.56 23.94
C GLY A 298 19.56 -2.52 24.98
N ARG A 299 18.33 -2.60 25.55
CA ARG A 299 17.84 -1.67 26.58
C ARG A 299 18.48 -1.88 27.95
N ALA A 300 18.59 -3.09 28.42
CA ALA A 300 18.98 -3.46 29.77
C ALA A 300 20.04 -4.58 29.73
N PRO A 301 20.75 -4.82 30.83
CA PRO A 301 21.65 -5.96 30.93
C PRO A 301 20.87 -7.24 30.59
N THR A 302 21.30 -7.92 29.53
CA THR A 302 20.72 -9.19 29.09
C THR A 302 21.39 -10.36 29.81
N SER A 303 20.64 -11.43 30.03
CA SER A 303 21.24 -12.69 30.45
C SER A 303 22.20 -13.19 29.36
N LEU A 304 23.23 -13.95 29.76
CA LEU A 304 24.20 -14.50 28.81
C LEU A 304 23.57 -15.32 27.68
N PRO A 305 22.59 -16.24 27.95
CA PRO A 305 21.90 -16.95 26.86
C PRO A 305 21.19 -16.05 25.89
N ALA A 306 20.48 -15.00 26.37
CA ALA A 306 19.81 -14.06 25.52
C ALA A 306 20.79 -13.23 24.68
N ALA A 307 21.93 -12.82 25.27
CA ALA A 307 23.01 -12.13 24.58
C ALA A 307 23.60 -12.98 23.44
N LEU A 308 23.84 -14.28 23.71
CA LEU A 308 24.32 -15.22 22.69
C LEU A 308 23.29 -15.41 21.56
N GLY A 309 22.00 -15.54 21.89
CA GLY A 309 20.93 -15.66 20.89
C GLY A 309 20.86 -14.43 19.98
N VAL A 310 20.95 -13.23 20.56
CA VAL A 310 20.99 -11.98 19.78
C VAL A 310 22.27 -11.92 18.93
N GLY A 311 23.42 -12.23 19.52
CA GLY A 311 24.70 -12.27 18.81
C GLY A 311 24.70 -13.26 17.64
N ALA A 312 24.09 -14.42 17.81
CA ALA A 312 23.90 -15.39 16.72
C ALA A 312 22.99 -14.85 15.60
N GLY A 313 21.88 -14.18 15.96
CA GLY A 313 21.03 -13.50 14.98
C GLY A 313 21.76 -12.42 14.20
N LEU A 314 22.55 -11.57 14.90
CA LEU A 314 23.39 -10.55 14.26
C LEU A 314 24.46 -11.16 13.34
N ALA A 315 25.07 -12.27 13.77
CA ALA A 315 26.03 -13.03 12.99
C ALA A 315 25.45 -13.64 11.72
N PHE A 316 24.15 -13.93 11.71
CA PHE A 316 23.45 -14.50 10.56
C PHE A 316 23.01 -13.46 9.52
N LEU A 317 22.92 -12.17 9.87
CA LEU A 317 22.48 -11.12 8.94
C LEU A 317 23.30 -11.06 7.64
N PRO A 318 24.65 -11.14 7.63
CA PRO A 318 25.44 -11.18 6.40
C PRO A 318 25.17 -12.42 5.51
N TRP A 319 24.71 -13.54 6.08
CA TRP A 319 24.29 -14.74 5.34
C TRP A 319 22.94 -14.56 4.65
N LEU A 320 22.09 -13.65 5.14
CA LEU A 320 20.87 -13.25 4.43
C LEU A 320 21.19 -12.33 3.25
N ASN A 321 22.04 -11.34 3.48
CA ASN A 321 22.56 -10.44 2.44
C ASN A 321 23.76 -9.68 3.02
N VAL A 322 24.85 -9.58 2.25
CA VAL A 322 26.08 -8.90 2.68
C VAL A 322 25.85 -7.43 3.06
N ARG A 323 24.87 -6.76 2.46
CA ARG A 323 24.48 -5.36 2.82
C ARG A 323 24.04 -5.20 4.28
N TYR A 324 23.57 -6.26 4.92
CA TYR A 324 23.15 -6.23 6.32
C TYR A 324 24.31 -6.24 7.31
N THR A 325 25.56 -6.40 6.84
CA THR A 325 26.75 -6.25 7.69
C THR A 325 26.75 -4.90 8.43
N ILE A 326 26.27 -3.84 7.77
CA ILE A 326 26.17 -2.52 8.42
C ILE A 326 25.20 -2.52 9.61
N LEU A 327 24.07 -3.23 9.49
CA LEU A 327 23.10 -3.39 10.58
C LEU A 327 23.72 -4.15 11.76
N THR A 328 24.46 -5.24 11.46
CA THR A 328 25.21 -5.99 12.47
C THR A 328 26.15 -5.10 13.25
N LEU A 329 26.99 -4.33 12.55
CA LEU A 329 27.97 -3.43 13.17
C LEU A 329 27.33 -2.34 14.03
N VAL A 330 26.27 -1.70 13.52
CA VAL A 330 25.55 -0.65 14.24
C VAL A 330 24.89 -1.20 15.51
N LEU A 331 24.29 -2.39 15.45
CA LEU A 331 23.61 -3.01 16.60
C LEU A 331 24.60 -3.54 17.63
N ILE A 332 25.75 -4.08 17.23
CA ILE A 332 26.84 -4.42 18.15
C ILE A 332 27.35 -3.16 18.84
N ALA A 333 27.64 -2.09 18.10
CA ALA A 333 28.08 -0.82 18.67
C ALA A 333 27.05 -0.24 19.66
N PHE A 334 25.75 -0.36 19.33
CA PHE A 334 24.67 0.02 20.24
C PHE A 334 24.68 -0.78 21.54
N ALA A 335 24.88 -2.11 21.47
CA ALA A 335 24.96 -2.94 22.65
C ALA A 335 26.19 -2.62 23.50
N LEU A 336 27.35 -2.47 22.88
CA LEU A 336 28.61 -2.15 23.55
C LEU A 336 28.62 -0.75 24.19
N ALA A 337 27.90 0.22 23.62
CA ALA A 337 27.73 1.54 24.20
C ALA A 337 27.02 1.54 25.57
N ALA A 338 26.36 0.45 25.96
CA ALA A 338 25.81 0.25 27.30
C ALA A 338 26.88 -0.18 28.32
N ARG A 339 28.11 -0.43 27.89
CA ARG A 339 29.21 -0.95 28.70
C ARG A 339 28.81 -2.24 29.47
N PRO A 340 28.31 -3.28 28.79
CA PRO A 340 27.94 -4.54 29.44
C PRO A 340 29.18 -5.24 30.01
N ALA A 341 28.98 -6.21 30.93
CA ALA A 341 30.06 -7.07 31.38
C ALA A 341 30.75 -7.74 30.19
N ALA A 342 32.07 -7.97 30.26
CA ALA A 342 32.89 -8.49 29.16
C ALA A 342 32.31 -9.78 28.51
N ARG A 343 31.80 -10.73 29.34
CA ARG A 343 31.15 -11.96 28.86
C ARG A 343 29.90 -11.68 28.02
N VAL A 344 29.11 -10.64 28.37
CA VAL A 344 27.91 -10.25 27.61
C VAL A 344 28.32 -9.52 26.34
N ALA A 345 29.34 -8.65 26.42
CA ALA A 345 29.92 -7.98 25.24
C ALA A 345 30.44 -9.01 24.21
N LEU A 346 31.17 -10.02 24.70
CA LEU A 346 31.66 -11.12 23.86
C LEU A 346 30.51 -11.95 23.27
N ALA A 347 29.43 -12.18 24.02
CA ALA A 347 28.25 -12.89 23.52
C ALA A 347 27.53 -12.12 22.41
N TRP A 348 27.53 -10.80 22.42
CA TRP A 348 26.98 -9.98 21.35
C TRP A 348 27.87 -9.92 20.10
N ALA A 349 29.18 -9.80 20.25
CA ALA A 349 30.10 -9.56 19.14
C ALA A 349 30.80 -10.83 18.62
N GLY A 350 31.12 -11.76 19.52
CA GLY A 350 31.91 -12.95 19.22
C GLY A 350 31.32 -13.80 18.11
N PRO A 351 30.02 -14.15 18.13
CA PRO A 351 29.40 -14.91 17.04
C PRO A 351 29.59 -14.27 15.67
N SER A 352 29.56 -12.94 15.59
CA SER A 352 29.72 -12.21 14.32
C SER A 352 31.15 -12.28 13.79
N ILE A 353 32.16 -12.35 14.66
CA ILE A 353 33.55 -12.52 14.25
C ILE A 353 33.73 -13.93 13.66
N VAL A 354 33.25 -14.97 14.36
CA VAL A 354 33.28 -16.34 13.88
C VAL A 354 32.55 -16.49 12.55
N SER A 355 31.36 -15.89 12.47
CA SER A 355 30.53 -15.88 11.26
C SER A 355 31.20 -15.17 10.08
N ALA A 356 31.88 -14.05 10.30
CA ALA A 356 32.61 -13.36 9.25
C ALA A 356 33.74 -14.23 8.65
N VAL A 357 34.49 -14.94 9.52
CA VAL A 357 35.50 -15.91 9.07
C VAL A 357 34.86 -17.05 8.29
N ALA A 358 33.77 -17.61 8.83
CA ALA A 358 33.04 -18.71 8.17
C ALA A 358 32.51 -18.28 6.79
N LEU A 359 31.92 -17.08 6.68
CA LEU A 359 31.42 -16.53 5.42
C LEU A 359 32.55 -16.31 4.40
N ALA A 360 33.69 -15.80 4.85
CA ALA A 360 34.87 -15.62 3.99
C ALA A 360 35.41 -16.98 3.49
N LEU A 361 35.52 -17.98 4.36
CA LEU A 361 35.93 -19.32 3.98
C LEU A 361 34.93 -20.01 3.05
N PHE A 362 33.64 -19.82 3.28
CA PHE A 362 32.55 -20.29 2.40
C PHE A 362 32.72 -19.74 0.97
N HIS A 363 32.93 -18.43 0.83
CA HIS A 363 33.15 -17.83 -0.47
C HIS A 363 34.47 -18.28 -1.12
N PHE A 364 35.53 -18.44 -0.33
CA PHE A 364 36.78 -18.99 -0.85
C PHE A 364 36.59 -20.44 -1.33
N HIS A 365 35.80 -21.22 -0.61
CA HIS A 365 35.51 -22.62 -1.01
C HIS A 365 34.77 -22.67 -2.36
N LEU A 366 33.72 -21.85 -2.54
CA LEU A 366 32.91 -21.86 -3.75
C LEU A 366 33.56 -21.12 -4.93
N TYR A 367 34.15 -19.97 -4.68
CA TYR A 367 34.57 -19.03 -5.73
C TYR A 367 36.07 -18.79 -5.81
N GLY A 368 36.87 -19.22 -4.84
CA GLY A 368 38.31 -18.97 -4.76
C GLY A 368 38.69 -17.56 -4.26
N PHE A 369 37.76 -16.79 -3.69
CA PHE A 369 38.03 -15.50 -3.06
C PHE A 369 37.30 -15.33 -1.74
N PHE A 370 37.88 -14.56 -0.82
CA PHE A 370 37.35 -14.37 0.54
C PHE A 370 36.27 -13.27 0.67
N ASP A 371 36.30 -12.30 -0.24
CA ASP A 371 35.36 -11.16 -0.18
C ASP A 371 34.00 -11.52 -0.80
N PRO A 372 32.92 -11.62 0.00
CA PRO A 372 31.60 -11.99 -0.49
C PRO A 372 31.01 -10.96 -1.47
N ARG A 373 31.50 -9.72 -1.50
CA ARG A 373 31.02 -8.70 -2.44
C ARG A 373 31.41 -8.98 -3.87
N ARG A 374 32.47 -9.76 -4.10
CA ARG A 374 32.95 -10.08 -5.46
C ARG A 374 32.02 -10.95 -6.27
N VAL A 375 31.03 -11.62 -5.64
CA VAL A 375 29.98 -12.38 -6.36
C VAL A 375 29.12 -11.48 -7.24
N TYR A 376 29.01 -10.17 -6.93
CA TYR A 376 28.27 -9.18 -7.71
C TYR A 376 29.06 -8.65 -8.94
N GLY A 377 30.28 -9.10 -9.15
CA GLY A 377 31.11 -8.71 -10.28
C GLY A 377 32.12 -7.57 -9.97
N ARG A 378 32.77 -7.08 -11.02
CA ARG A 378 33.85 -6.07 -10.89
C ARG A 378 33.36 -4.62 -10.92
N ARG A 379 32.12 -4.35 -11.33
CA ARG A 379 31.59 -2.97 -11.37
C ARG A 379 31.12 -2.58 -9.98
N PRO A 380 31.44 -1.35 -9.51
CA PRO A 380 30.90 -0.86 -8.25
C PRO A 380 29.38 -0.76 -8.39
N GLU A 381 28.66 -1.52 -7.57
CA GLU A 381 27.20 -1.46 -7.54
C GLU A 381 26.68 -0.19 -6.85
N LEU A 382 27.52 0.47 -6.03
CA LEU A 382 27.17 1.68 -5.32
C LEU A 382 27.75 2.90 -6.03
N ALA A 383 26.88 3.80 -6.43
CA ALA A 383 27.25 5.07 -7.06
C ALA A 383 26.62 6.24 -6.30
N LEU A 384 27.47 7.13 -5.74
CA LEU A 384 26.97 8.33 -5.05
C LEU A 384 26.11 9.22 -5.94
N ALA A 385 26.35 9.19 -7.26
CA ALA A 385 25.52 9.88 -8.25
C ALA A 385 24.05 9.39 -8.28
N GLY A 386 23.75 8.19 -7.75
CA GLY A 386 22.39 7.68 -7.64
C GLY A 386 21.60 8.26 -6.45
N LEU A 387 22.27 8.80 -5.46
CA LEU A 387 21.62 9.30 -4.24
C LEU A 387 20.55 10.38 -4.46
N PRO A 388 20.73 11.36 -5.37
CA PRO A 388 19.70 12.39 -5.61
C PRO A 388 18.36 11.83 -6.10
N THR A 389 18.38 10.68 -6.78
CA THR A 389 17.16 9.97 -7.26
C THR A 389 16.75 8.88 -6.27
N GLY A 390 17.68 8.05 -5.81
CA GLY A 390 17.37 6.90 -4.99
C GLY A 390 16.86 7.25 -3.58
N LEU A 391 17.43 8.25 -2.92
CA LEU A 391 16.97 8.67 -1.59
C LEU A 391 15.51 9.16 -1.61
N PRO A 392 15.14 10.17 -2.40
CA PRO A 392 13.76 10.60 -2.45
C PRO A 392 12.86 9.53 -3.08
N GLY A 393 13.36 8.73 -4.02
CA GLY A 393 12.63 7.61 -4.59
C GLY A 393 12.21 6.58 -3.54
N LEU A 394 13.13 6.13 -2.67
CA LEU A 394 12.82 5.21 -1.57
C LEU A 394 11.75 5.74 -0.60
N LEU A 395 11.61 7.06 -0.50
CA LEU A 395 10.65 7.68 0.41
C LEU A 395 9.34 8.10 -0.27
N PHE A 396 9.39 8.66 -1.49
CA PHE A 396 8.26 9.38 -2.07
C PHE A 396 7.75 8.81 -3.40
N ASP A 397 8.50 7.91 -4.05
CA ASP A 397 8.06 7.35 -5.33
C ASP A 397 6.69 6.68 -5.23
N GLN A 398 5.81 6.95 -6.21
CA GLN A 398 4.44 6.42 -6.22
C GLN A 398 4.37 4.90 -6.34
N GLU A 399 5.41 4.25 -6.89
CA GLU A 399 5.43 2.80 -7.07
C GLU A 399 6.20 2.09 -5.95
N PHE A 400 7.31 2.67 -5.48
CA PHE A 400 8.23 2.03 -4.54
C PHE A 400 8.49 2.79 -3.24
N GLY A 401 7.99 4.01 -3.10
CA GLY A 401 8.29 4.87 -1.95
C GLY A 401 7.53 4.48 -0.68
N LEU A 402 8.20 4.57 0.47
CA LEU A 402 7.59 4.27 1.77
C LEU A 402 6.41 5.19 2.08
N LEU A 403 6.57 6.50 1.90
CA LEU A 403 5.58 7.50 2.35
C LEU A 403 4.38 7.61 1.41
N ALA A 404 4.49 7.18 0.16
CA ALA A 404 3.33 7.05 -0.71
C ALA A 404 2.33 6.05 -0.14
N TYR A 405 2.81 4.90 0.32
CA TYR A 405 1.98 3.81 0.83
C TYR A 405 1.74 3.88 2.35
N ALA A 406 2.72 4.32 3.10
CA ALA A 406 2.67 4.35 4.56
C ALA A 406 3.13 5.71 5.13
N PRO A 407 2.37 6.80 4.89
CA PRO A 407 2.74 8.14 5.36
C PRO A 407 2.76 8.26 6.89
N VAL A 408 2.26 7.27 7.62
CA VAL A 408 2.41 7.19 9.09
C VAL A 408 3.87 7.28 9.52
N PHE A 409 4.81 6.78 8.70
CA PHE A 409 6.24 6.85 9.01
C PHE A 409 6.83 8.26 8.91
N ALA A 410 6.14 9.23 8.31
CA ALA A 410 6.52 10.64 8.41
C ALA A 410 6.49 11.15 9.86
N LEU A 411 5.69 10.54 10.73
CA LEU A 411 5.67 10.83 12.16
C LEU A 411 6.97 10.44 12.87
N ALA A 412 7.82 9.63 12.24
CA ALA A 412 9.14 9.29 12.79
C ALA A 412 10.05 10.54 12.92
N VAL A 413 9.91 11.55 12.05
CA VAL A 413 10.71 12.77 12.09
C VAL A 413 10.49 13.55 13.40
N PRO A 414 9.25 14.01 13.74
CA PRO A 414 9.02 14.65 15.04
C PRO A 414 9.15 13.65 16.20
N GLY A 415 8.89 12.36 15.95
CA GLY A 415 9.05 11.30 16.94
C GLY A 415 10.50 11.08 17.36
N LEU A 416 11.45 11.21 16.44
CA LEU A 416 12.88 11.10 16.73
C LEU A 416 13.35 12.22 17.71
N ILE A 417 12.79 13.43 17.60
CA ILE A 417 13.07 14.53 18.55
C ILE A 417 12.57 14.15 19.96
N LEU A 418 11.38 13.54 20.05
CA LEU A 418 10.84 13.07 21.32
C LEU A 418 11.63 11.88 21.87
N LEU A 419 12.03 10.96 20.98
CA LEU A 419 12.86 9.81 21.34
C LEU A 419 14.23 10.25 21.84
N TRP A 420 14.83 11.30 21.26
CA TRP A 420 16.08 11.92 21.72
C TRP A 420 15.98 12.43 23.15
N ARG A 421 14.85 13.07 23.49
CA ARG A 421 14.58 13.54 24.86
C ARG A 421 14.37 12.40 25.85
N HIS A 422 13.85 11.25 25.38
CA HIS A 422 13.62 10.06 26.18
C HIS A 422 14.90 9.23 26.37
N SER A 423 15.62 8.97 25.27
CA SER A 423 16.87 8.22 25.24
C SER A 423 17.71 8.62 24.03
N ARG A 424 18.76 9.41 24.26
CA ARG A 424 19.70 9.84 23.20
C ARG A 424 20.33 8.63 22.50
N ARG A 425 20.70 7.60 23.25
CA ARG A 425 21.31 6.38 22.71
C ARG A 425 20.37 5.66 21.75
N LEU A 426 19.08 5.53 22.12
CA LEU A 426 18.10 4.91 21.25
C LEU A 426 17.81 5.74 20.00
N ALA A 427 17.70 7.05 20.16
CA ALA A 427 17.48 7.95 19.03
C ALA A 427 18.66 7.92 18.04
N VAL A 428 19.90 7.90 18.54
CA VAL A 428 21.09 7.79 17.68
C VAL A 428 21.10 6.48 16.92
N VAL A 429 20.90 5.34 17.57
CA VAL A 429 20.89 4.05 16.85
C VAL A 429 19.77 3.97 15.85
N ALA A 430 18.56 4.45 16.19
CA ALA A 430 17.44 4.47 15.25
C ALA A 430 17.75 5.30 14.01
N LEU A 431 18.32 6.51 14.21
CA LEU A 431 18.73 7.39 13.11
C LEU A 431 19.84 6.75 12.26
N VAL A 432 20.88 6.19 12.89
CA VAL A 432 22.03 5.59 12.18
C VAL A 432 21.57 4.36 11.37
N LEU A 433 20.71 3.51 11.93
CA LEU A 433 20.13 2.36 11.20
C LEU A 433 19.36 2.81 9.94
N VAL A 434 18.49 3.80 10.09
CA VAL A 434 17.68 4.31 8.97
C VAL A 434 18.57 4.96 7.91
N LEU A 435 19.49 5.84 8.32
CA LEU A 435 20.38 6.53 7.39
C LEU A 435 21.33 5.57 6.68
N SER A 436 21.86 4.55 7.36
CA SER A 436 22.73 3.57 6.73
C SER A 436 22.02 2.78 5.63
N VAL A 437 20.79 2.36 5.87
CA VAL A 437 20.00 1.65 4.85
C VAL A 437 19.61 2.58 3.71
N LEU A 438 19.13 3.79 4.00
CA LEU A 438 18.80 4.79 2.99
C LEU A 438 19.99 5.13 2.10
N SER A 439 21.19 5.30 2.68
CA SER A 439 22.39 5.63 1.93
C SER A 439 22.84 4.48 1.03
N VAL A 440 22.87 3.24 1.55
CA VAL A 440 23.30 2.07 0.78
C VAL A 440 22.29 1.75 -0.32
N ALA A 441 21.00 1.69 0.00
CA ALA A 441 19.97 1.40 -0.98
C ALA A 441 19.78 2.54 -1.99
N GLY A 442 19.83 3.80 -1.54
CA GLY A 442 19.69 4.97 -2.42
C GLY A 442 20.87 5.19 -3.36
N ALA A 443 22.09 4.77 -2.98
CA ALA A 443 23.25 4.79 -3.86
C ALA A 443 23.25 3.65 -4.89
N TRP A 444 22.37 2.69 -4.75
CA TRP A 444 22.31 1.56 -5.69
C TRP A 444 21.42 1.90 -6.88
N PRO A 445 21.86 1.68 -8.13
CA PRO A 445 21.05 1.98 -9.33
C PRO A 445 19.70 1.28 -9.35
N MET A 446 19.61 0.11 -8.71
CA MET A 446 18.36 -0.64 -8.53
C MET A 446 17.70 -0.36 -7.17
N TRP A 447 17.71 0.89 -6.70
CA TRP A 447 17.09 1.29 -5.43
C TRP A 447 15.61 0.85 -5.29
N ARG A 448 14.95 0.61 -6.42
CA ARG A 448 13.57 0.11 -6.50
C ARG A 448 13.42 -1.34 -6.07
N GLY A 449 14.49 -2.13 -6.12
CA GLY A 449 14.48 -3.57 -6.00
C GLY A 449 14.30 -4.24 -7.36
N GLY A 450 13.45 -5.18 -7.46
CA GLY A 450 13.03 -5.83 -8.70
C GLY A 450 11.52 -5.97 -8.68
N PHE A 451 11.03 -7.14 -9.01
CA PHE A 451 9.63 -7.49 -8.91
C PHE A 451 9.26 -7.69 -7.42
N ASN A 452 8.81 -6.65 -6.77
CA ASN A 452 8.54 -6.63 -5.33
C ASN A 452 7.53 -5.54 -4.93
N PRO A 453 6.88 -5.67 -3.76
CA PRO A 453 6.08 -4.60 -3.18
C PRO A 453 6.90 -3.36 -2.78
N PRO A 454 6.24 -2.21 -2.52
CA PRO A 454 6.88 -0.97 -2.14
C PRO A 454 7.75 -1.07 -0.89
N ALA A 455 8.75 -0.18 -0.81
CA ALA A 455 9.62 0.04 0.35
C ALA A 455 10.44 -1.18 0.80
N ARG A 456 10.80 -2.09 -0.13
CA ARG A 456 11.55 -3.32 0.15
C ARG A 456 12.72 -3.10 1.09
N PHE A 457 13.63 -2.24 0.69
CA PHE A 457 14.91 -2.06 1.40
C PHE A 457 14.77 -1.40 2.77
N LEU A 458 13.62 -0.78 3.05
CA LEU A 458 13.36 -0.14 4.35
C LEU A 458 12.73 -1.11 5.38
N VAL A 459 12.26 -2.29 4.97
CA VAL A 459 11.67 -3.29 5.88
C VAL A 459 12.57 -3.60 7.08
N PRO A 460 13.90 -3.84 6.93
CA PRO A 460 14.77 -4.17 8.06
C PRO A 460 14.87 -3.05 9.13
N VAL A 461 14.58 -1.81 8.77
CA VAL A 461 14.66 -0.66 9.71
C VAL A 461 13.29 -0.18 10.18
N ILE A 462 12.20 -0.84 9.78
CA ILE A 462 10.86 -0.54 10.31
C ILE A 462 10.81 -0.59 11.83
N PRO A 463 11.47 -1.53 12.55
CA PRO A 463 11.49 -1.51 14.02
C PRO A 463 12.08 -0.20 14.61
N ALA A 464 13.10 0.36 13.98
CA ALA A 464 13.68 1.64 14.39
C ALA A 464 12.75 2.83 14.10
N LEU A 465 12.11 2.85 12.92
CA LEU A 465 11.09 3.86 12.57
C LEU A 465 9.88 3.77 13.49
N ALA A 466 9.43 2.56 13.84
CA ALA A 466 8.29 2.33 14.73
C ALA A 466 8.52 2.90 16.13
N LEU A 467 9.74 2.83 16.68
CA LEU A 467 10.09 3.47 17.96
C LEU A 467 9.87 4.97 17.92
N ALA A 468 10.31 5.63 16.86
CA ALA A 468 10.13 7.06 16.69
C ALA A 468 8.63 7.42 16.49
N VAL A 469 7.90 6.65 15.65
CA VAL A 469 6.44 6.81 15.49
C VAL A 469 5.72 6.64 16.83
N ALA A 470 6.09 5.63 17.63
CA ALA A 470 5.49 5.37 18.93
C ALA A 470 5.75 6.51 19.92
N ALA A 471 6.95 7.05 19.96
CA ALA A 471 7.30 8.21 20.79
C ALA A 471 6.40 9.42 20.44
N ARG A 472 6.03 9.59 19.16
CA ARG A 472 5.14 10.67 18.71
C ARG A 472 3.68 10.40 19.02
N LEU A 473 3.18 9.21 18.72
CA LEU A 473 1.75 8.87 18.86
C LEU A 473 1.34 8.69 20.33
N ARG A 474 2.25 8.23 21.21
CA ARG A 474 1.99 8.17 22.66
C ARG A 474 1.60 9.53 23.22
N ALA A 475 2.20 10.63 22.74
CA ALA A 475 1.91 11.97 23.23
C ALA A 475 0.48 12.42 22.93
N SER A 476 -0.06 12.09 21.79
CA SER A 476 -1.50 12.17 21.42
C SER A 476 -1.70 11.73 19.97
N LEU A 477 -2.72 10.92 19.71
CA LEU A 477 -3.23 10.75 18.37
C LEU A 477 -4.16 11.92 18.05
N ARG A 478 -3.84 12.68 17.02
CA ARG A 478 -4.62 13.85 16.58
C ARG A 478 -5.07 13.67 15.15
N ALA A 479 -5.98 14.53 14.70
CA ALA A 479 -6.65 14.40 13.41
C ALA A 479 -5.68 14.23 12.21
N GLY A 480 -4.61 15.02 12.16
CA GLY A 480 -3.62 14.87 11.10
C GLY A 480 -2.86 13.55 11.14
N ALA A 481 -2.47 13.09 12.33
CA ALA A 481 -1.84 11.78 12.50
C ALA A 481 -2.83 10.64 12.17
N ALA A 482 -4.10 10.77 12.54
CA ALA A 482 -5.13 9.79 12.19
C ALA A 482 -5.33 9.67 10.68
N LEU A 483 -5.23 10.77 9.93
CA LEU A 483 -5.27 10.76 8.46
C LEU A 483 -4.10 9.96 7.88
N LEU A 484 -2.86 10.19 8.37
CA LEU A 484 -1.67 9.47 7.92
C LEU A 484 -1.76 7.97 8.26
N VAL A 485 -2.28 7.63 9.44
CA VAL A 485 -2.55 6.25 9.86
C VAL A 485 -3.60 5.61 8.96
N ALA A 486 -4.72 6.28 8.73
CA ALA A 486 -5.81 5.78 7.90
C ALA A 486 -5.37 5.51 6.46
N TRP A 487 -4.59 6.41 5.88
CA TRP A 487 -3.99 6.19 4.56
C TRP A 487 -3.13 4.93 4.54
N SER A 488 -2.26 4.77 5.52
CA SER A 488 -1.37 3.59 5.62
C SER A 488 -2.15 2.28 5.78
N LEU A 489 -3.20 2.27 6.59
CA LEU A 489 -4.06 1.10 6.77
C LEU A 489 -4.88 0.79 5.50
N TRP A 490 -5.35 1.82 4.82
CA TRP A 490 -6.11 1.68 3.58
C TRP A 490 -5.27 1.06 2.46
N THR A 491 -4.06 1.56 2.23
CA THR A 491 -3.13 0.99 1.25
C THR A 491 -2.68 -0.41 1.64
N GLY A 492 -2.47 -0.65 2.94
CA GLY A 492 -2.20 -1.98 3.48
C GLY A 492 -3.32 -2.98 3.17
N ALA A 493 -4.57 -2.57 3.38
CA ALA A 493 -5.73 -3.41 3.09
C ALA A 493 -5.90 -3.68 1.59
N LEU A 494 -5.79 -2.65 0.74
CA LEU A 494 -5.90 -2.82 -0.71
C LEU A 494 -4.85 -3.77 -1.27
N GLY A 495 -3.57 -3.55 -0.94
CA GLY A 495 -2.49 -4.39 -1.47
C GLY A 495 -2.41 -5.78 -0.83
N SER A 496 -3.05 -6.00 0.33
CA SER A 496 -3.20 -7.32 0.92
C SER A 496 -4.37 -8.09 0.33
N TRP A 497 -5.45 -7.40 -0.02
CA TRP A 497 -6.61 -8.00 -0.68
C TRP A 497 -6.30 -8.41 -2.11
N ASP A 498 -5.63 -7.55 -2.86
CA ASP A 498 -5.19 -7.79 -4.21
C ASP A 498 -3.68 -7.56 -4.35
N ARG A 499 -2.96 -8.67 -4.43
CA ARG A 499 -1.50 -8.69 -4.44
C ARG A 499 -0.92 -8.15 -5.76
N GLY A 500 -1.68 -8.27 -6.84
CA GLY A 500 -1.32 -7.70 -8.15
C GLY A 500 -1.19 -6.18 -8.14
N LEU A 501 -1.83 -5.49 -7.17
CA LEU A 501 -1.74 -4.03 -7.04
C LEU A 501 -0.38 -3.54 -6.55
N VAL A 502 0.37 -4.36 -5.84
CA VAL A 502 1.62 -3.98 -5.18
C VAL A 502 2.81 -4.85 -5.59
N HIS A 503 2.58 -5.94 -6.30
CA HIS A 503 3.60 -6.91 -6.68
C HIS A 503 3.87 -6.82 -8.19
N ARG A 504 4.60 -5.79 -8.60
CA ARG A 504 4.87 -5.48 -10.00
C ARG A 504 6.35 -5.26 -10.26
N ASP A 505 6.73 -5.41 -11.50
CA ASP A 505 8.01 -4.91 -11.98
C ASP A 505 7.95 -3.38 -12.09
N ARG A 506 9.11 -2.78 -12.15
CA ARG A 506 9.36 -1.34 -12.24
C ARG A 506 9.02 -0.77 -13.62
N ASP A 507 7.76 -0.73 -13.94
CA ASP A 507 7.22 -0.20 -15.18
C ASP A 507 6.63 1.22 -15.05
N GLY A 508 6.66 1.80 -13.86
CA GLY A 508 6.11 3.14 -13.56
C GLY A 508 4.60 3.21 -13.55
N THR A 509 3.89 2.08 -13.66
CA THR A 509 2.43 2.08 -13.79
C THR A 509 1.68 2.28 -12.48
N ALA A 510 2.31 1.98 -11.34
CA ALA A 510 1.75 2.12 -10.01
C ALA A 510 0.28 1.64 -9.87
N PRO A 511 0.00 0.33 -10.06
CA PRO A 511 -1.36 -0.20 -10.22
C PRO A 511 -2.28 0.08 -9.04
N LEU A 512 -1.76 0.10 -7.81
CA LEU A 512 -2.56 0.44 -6.63
C LEU A 512 -3.19 1.82 -6.75
N TRP A 513 -2.42 2.82 -7.21
CA TRP A 513 -2.93 4.18 -7.36
C TRP A 513 -3.91 4.31 -8.50
N ARG A 514 -3.75 3.54 -9.57
CA ARG A 514 -4.76 3.43 -10.62
C ARG A 514 -6.07 2.86 -10.07
N ALA A 515 -6.00 1.74 -9.34
CA ALA A 515 -7.17 1.11 -8.73
C ALA A 515 -7.81 1.98 -7.64
N ALA A 516 -7.01 2.75 -6.89
CA ALA A 516 -7.47 3.69 -5.88
C ALA A 516 -7.99 5.00 -6.48
N SER A 517 -7.78 5.25 -7.77
CA SER A 517 -8.21 6.48 -8.45
C SER A 517 -9.72 6.64 -8.39
N GLY A 518 -10.12 7.89 -8.12
CA GLY A 518 -11.50 8.31 -8.17
C GLY A 518 -11.83 8.94 -9.51
N ALA A 519 -12.48 10.08 -9.42
CA ALA A 519 -12.77 10.93 -10.56
C ALA A 519 -11.50 11.53 -11.20
N GLU A 520 -10.41 11.58 -10.47
CA GLU A 520 -9.09 11.99 -10.97
C GLU A 520 -8.04 10.91 -10.70
N GLU A 521 -7.11 10.75 -11.61
CA GLU A 521 -6.10 9.69 -11.54
C GLU A 521 -4.99 10.02 -10.54
N TRP A 522 -4.87 9.21 -9.50
CA TRP A 522 -3.87 9.40 -8.44
C TRP A 522 -2.43 9.27 -8.92
N THR A 523 -2.16 8.48 -9.95
CA THR A 523 -0.80 8.36 -10.52
C THR A 523 -0.28 9.70 -11.05
N ARG A 524 -1.17 10.62 -11.45
CA ARG A 524 -0.80 11.98 -11.87
C ARG A 524 -0.54 12.92 -10.71
N LEU A 525 -1.06 12.61 -9.53
CA LEU A 525 -1.00 13.47 -8.35
C LEU A 525 0.18 13.14 -7.43
N LEU A 526 0.76 11.94 -7.56
CA LEU A 526 1.83 11.46 -6.70
C LEU A 526 3.20 11.62 -7.36
N PRO A 527 4.28 11.77 -6.56
CA PRO A 527 5.64 11.84 -7.07
C PRO A 527 6.04 10.55 -7.81
N GLY A 528 6.80 10.67 -8.88
CA GLY A 528 7.39 9.56 -9.62
C GLY A 528 8.88 9.80 -9.84
N TYR A 529 9.68 8.80 -9.52
CA TYR A 529 11.15 8.78 -9.66
C TYR A 529 11.61 7.65 -10.58
N VAL A 530 10.72 6.78 -11.00
CA VAL A 530 10.96 5.81 -12.05
C VAL A 530 10.78 6.55 -13.37
N LEU A 531 11.90 6.88 -13.98
CA LEU A 531 11.93 7.56 -15.27
C LEU A 531 11.97 6.48 -16.37
N ASP A 532 10.86 6.31 -17.03
CA ASP A 532 10.77 5.67 -18.33
C ASP A 532 10.56 6.76 -19.39
N GLU A 533 10.97 6.54 -20.62
CA GLU A 533 10.82 7.49 -21.74
C GLU A 533 9.34 7.91 -21.95
N SER A 534 8.40 7.05 -21.52
CA SER A 534 6.95 7.29 -21.57
C SER A 534 6.37 8.03 -20.37
N GLN A 535 7.13 8.18 -19.26
CA GLN A 535 6.62 8.74 -18.01
C GLN A 535 7.19 10.14 -17.76
N PRO A 536 6.35 11.16 -17.55
CA PRO A 536 6.83 12.48 -17.22
C PRO A 536 7.51 12.51 -15.84
N ASP A 537 8.56 13.31 -15.70
CA ASP A 537 9.18 13.57 -14.40
C ASP A 537 8.18 14.25 -13.46
N ARG A 538 7.84 13.54 -12.39
CA ARG A 538 6.91 14.00 -11.34
C ARG A 538 7.61 14.22 -10.00
N SER A 539 8.94 14.22 -9.95
CA SER A 539 9.71 14.43 -8.72
C SER A 539 9.34 15.73 -8.01
N ARG A 540 8.99 16.78 -8.77
CA ARG A 540 8.55 18.09 -8.24
C ARG A 540 7.30 18.01 -7.35
N LEU A 541 6.41 17.02 -7.56
CA LEU A 541 5.24 16.83 -6.73
C LEU A 541 5.60 16.43 -5.29
N THR A 542 6.84 15.99 -5.06
CA THR A 542 7.36 15.69 -3.73
C THR A 542 7.21 16.88 -2.78
N LEU A 543 7.49 18.10 -3.25
CA LEU A 543 7.35 19.30 -2.42
C LEU A 543 5.89 19.53 -1.98
N VAL A 544 4.93 19.30 -2.87
CA VAL A 544 3.49 19.44 -2.57
C VAL A 544 3.11 18.49 -1.45
N TRP A 545 3.49 17.22 -1.57
CA TRP A 545 3.15 16.21 -0.57
C TRP A 545 3.95 16.32 0.71
N LEU A 546 5.20 16.80 0.66
CA LEU A 546 5.96 17.15 1.86
C LEU A 546 5.24 18.24 2.67
N ILE A 547 4.76 19.29 2.00
CA ILE A 547 4.01 20.36 2.66
C ILE A 547 2.70 19.82 3.23
N ALA A 548 1.97 18.96 2.48
CA ALA A 548 0.73 18.36 2.95
C ALA A 548 0.95 17.45 4.18
N ILE A 549 1.98 16.60 4.14
CA ILE A 549 2.35 15.71 5.27
C ILE A 549 2.82 16.54 6.46
N ALA A 550 3.67 17.56 6.24
CA ALA A 550 4.12 18.46 7.29
C ALA A 550 2.94 19.20 7.93
N GLY A 551 1.99 19.67 7.13
CA GLY A 551 0.73 20.26 7.59
C GLY A 551 -0.10 19.29 8.44
N ALA A 552 -0.28 18.04 8.00
CA ALA A 552 -0.95 17.01 8.77
C ALA A 552 -0.26 16.70 10.10
N VAL A 553 1.09 16.65 10.11
CA VAL A 553 1.89 16.48 11.31
C VAL A 553 1.76 17.69 12.24
N ALA A 554 1.73 18.93 11.71
CA ALA A 554 1.62 20.17 12.46
C ALA A 554 0.22 20.35 13.06
N LEU A 555 -0.86 20.04 12.33
CA LEU A 555 -2.23 20.01 12.84
C LEU A 555 -2.35 19.12 14.09
N GLY A 556 -1.48 18.15 14.21
CA GLY A 556 -1.31 17.37 15.41
C GLY A 556 -0.67 18.12 16.60
N ARG A 557 -0.17 19.32 16.48
CA ARG A 557 0.47 20.09 17.58
C ARG A 557 -0.48 21.07 18.29
N THR A 558 -1.50 21.55 17.58
CA THR A 558 -2.41 22.56 18.11
C THR A 558 -3.49 21.93 18.99
N GLY A 559 -3.29 21.91 20.31
CA GLY A 559 -4.24 21.35 21.29
C GLY A 559 -5.54 22.15 21.44
N ARG A 560 -5.74 23.23 20.67
CA ARG A 560 -6.87 24.17 20.81
C ARG A 560 -8.00 23.93 19.79
N VAL A 561 -7.77 23.17 18.73
CA VAL A 561 -8.81 22.87 17.73
C VAL A 561 -9.59 21.65 18.18
N ALA A 562 -10.92 21.76 18.26
CA ALA A 562 -11.78 20.62 18.49
C ALA A 562 -11.44 19.50 17.50
N ARG A 563 -11.27 18.28 17.95
CA ARG A 563 -10.76 17.16 17.15
C ARG A 563 -11.55 16.91 15.85
N PRO A 564 -12.90 17.04 15.80
CA PRO A 564 -13.66 16.96 14.55
C PRO A 564 -13.27 18.05 13.54
N ALA A 565 -13.09 19.29 14.00
CA ALA A 565 -12.62 20.38 13.13
C ALA A 565 -11.20 20.15 12.63
N GLY A 566 -10.35 19.51 13.44
CA GLY A 566 -9.01 19.08 13.04
C GLY A 566 -9.03 18.04 11.92
N LEU A 567 -9.95 17.08 11.95
CA LEU A 567 -10.12 16.10 10.86
C LEU A 567 -10.64 16.77 9.60
N ALA A 568 -11.60 17.70 9.69
CA ALA A 568 -12.07 18.49 8.57
C ALA A 568 -10.95 19.33 7.94
N ALA A 569 -10.12 19.99 8.77
CA ALA A 569 -8.96 20.75 8.30
C ALA A 569 -7.91 19.87 7.63
N ALA A 570 -7.66 18.66 8.15
CA ALA A 570 -6.77 17.69 7.53
C ALA A 570 -7.31 17.17 6.19
N GLY A 571 -8.61 16.90 6.11
CA GLY A 571 -9.28 16.54 4.85
C GLY A 571 -9.22 17.66 3.81
N LEU A 572 -9.45 18.91 4.23
CA LEU A 572 -9.30 20.08 3.37
C LEU A 572 -7.86 20.27 2.88
N GLY A 573 -6.87 20.01 3.75
CA GLY A 573 -5.46 20.02 3.38
C GLY A 573 -5.15 18.99 2.28
N LEU A 574 -5.75 17.79 2.35
CA LEU A 574 -5.63 16.77 1.31
C LEU A 574 -6.26 17.21 -0.02
N VAL A 575 -7.45 17.85 0.01
CA VAL A 575 -8.10 18.43 -1.17
C VAL A 575 -7.22 19.48 -1.82
N VAL A 576 -6.66 20.40 -1.02
CA VAL A 576 -5.77 21.47 -1.52
C VAL A 576 -4.51 20.86 -2.14
N ALA A 577 -3.86 19.90 -1.46
CA ALA A 577 -2.67 19.24 -1.98
C ALA A 577 -2.95 18.51 -3.31
N ALA A 578 -4.03 17.74 -3.38
CA ALA A 578 -4.46 17.07 -4.61
C ALA A 578 -4.77 18.08 -5.73
N GLY A 579 -5.45 19.18 -5.42
CA GLY A 579 -5.76 20.23 -6.39
C GLY A 579 -4.53 20.95 -6.94
N VAL A 580 -3.53 21.22 -6.09
CA VAL A 580 -2.26 21.80 -6.52
C VAL A 580 -1.47 20.78 -7.36
N ALA A 581 -1.40 19.52 -6.94
CA ALA A 581 -0.74 18.45 -7.67
C ALA A 581 -1.37 18.25 -9.07
N SER A 582 -2.70 18.25 -9.15
CA SER A 582 -3.43 18.16 -10.42
C SER A 582 -3.05 19.28 -11.37
N ARG A 583 -3.08 20.55 -10.93
CA ARG A 583 -2.70 21.69 -11.76
C ARG A 583 -1.25 21.64 -12.23
N LEU A 584 -0.33 21.21 -11.36
CA LEU A 584 1.07 21.05 -11.73
C LEU A 584 1.28 19.91 -12.72
N SER A 585 0.47 18.87 -12.64
CA SER A 585 0.51 17.73 -13.55
C SER A 585 -0.04 18.09 -14.94
N THR A 586 -1.18 18.79 -15.02
CA THR A 586 -1.83 19.18 -16.28
C THR A 586 -1.04 20.22 -17.07
N ALA A 587 -0.25 21.06 -16.42
CA ALA A 587 0.60 22.04 -17.09
C ALA A 587 1.65 21.44 -18.05
N HIS A 588 1.86 20.12 -18.03
CA HIS A 588 2.80 19.40 -18.91
C HIS A 588 2.15 18.51 -19.96
N SER A 589 0.91 18.08 -19.75
CA SER A 589 0.13 17.39 -20.77
C SER A 589 -0.65 18.43 -21.53
N GLY A 590 -0.14 18.87 -22.68
CA GLY A 590 -0.82 19.86 -23.53
C GLY A 590 -2.27 19.46 -23.76
N GLY A 591 -3.15 20.33 -23.28
CA GLY A 591 -4.59 20.23 -23.17
C GLY A 591 -5.31 19.43 -24.26
N ARG A 592 -5.57 18.19 -23.98
CA ARG A 592 -6.69 17.46 -24.55
C ARG A 592 -7.47 16.88 -23.38
N ASP A 593 -8.76 17.20 -23.32
CA ASP A 593 -9.72 16.59 -22.40
C ASP A 593 -9.93 15.12 -22.76
N ALA A 594 -8.88 14.32 -22.56
CA ALA A 594 -8.92 12.89 -22.82
C ALA A 594 -9.60 12.20 -21.63
N VAL A 595 -10.64 11.50 -21.93
CA VAL A 595 -11.44 10.67 -21.04
C VAL A 595 -10.69 9.35 -20.85
N ARG A 596 -10.21 9.11 -19.65
CA ARG A 596 -9.54 7.86 -19.30
C ARG A 596 -10.48 6.93 -18.54
N VAL A 597 -10.78 5.79 -19.13
CA VAL A 597 -11.57 4.74 -18.48
C VAL A 597 -10.62 3.73 -17.88
N VAL A 598 -10.52 3.74 -16.56
CA VAL A 598 -9.63 2.83 -15.82
C VAL A 598 -10.45 1.71 -15.22
N GLY A 599 -10.10 0.46 -15.48
CA GLY A 599 -10.79 -0.70 -14.91
C GLY A 599 -10.60 -0.81 -13.41
N ARG A 600 -11.60 -1.35 -12.73
CA ARG A 600 -11.57 -1.66 -11.30
C ARG A 600 -11.99 -3.10 -11.06
N PRO A 601 -11.64 -3.71 -9.90
CA PRO A 601 -12.15 -5.02 -9.55
C PRO A 601 -13.66 -5.03 -9.73
N ALA A 602 -14.18 -6.05 -10.39
CA ALA A 602 -15.59 -6.21 -10.70
C ALA A 602 -16.41 -6.51 -9.43
N LEU A 603 -16.58 -5.52 -8.60
CA LEU A 603 -17.75 -5.43 -7.75
C LEU A 603 -18.84 -4.88 -8.67
N ALA A 604 -19.77 -5.73 -9.10
CA ALA A 604 -20.87 -5.34 -9.95
C ALA A 604 -21.52 -4.09 -9.38
N VAL A 605 -21.35 -2.97 -10.07
CA VAL A 605 -21.98 -1.71 -9.69
C VAL A 605 -23.32 -1.67 -10.42
N PRO A 606 -24.44 -1.80 -9.74
CA PRO A 606 -25.73 -1.93 -10.39
C PRO A 606 -26.27 -0.62 -10.99
N GLY A 607 -25.64 0.51 -10.72
CA GLY A 607 -26.07 1.82 -11.26
C GLY A 607 -25.04 2.91 -11.04
N TRP A 608 -25.21 4.02 -11.76
CA TRP A 608 -24.40 5.23 -11.67
C TRP A 608 -25.28 6.44 -11.43
N TRP A 609 -24.80 7.35 -10.60
CA TRP A 609 -25.42 8.65 -10.39
C TRP A 609 -24.66 9.74 -11.16
N LEU A 610 -25.39 10.47 -11.95
CA LEU A 610 -24.88 11.65 -12.61
C LEU A 610 -24.90 12.81 -11.63
N ILE A 611 -23.74 13.34 -11.26
CA ILE A 611 -23.62 14.45 -10.31
C ILE A 611 -23.45 15.78 -11.03
N SER A 612 -23.11 15.73 -12.31
CA SER A 612 -22.95 16.92 -13.12
C SER A 612 -23.67 16.82 -14.47
N ARG A 613 -23.79 17.98 -15.13
CA ARG A 613 -24.55 18.10 -16.38
C ARG A 613 -23.92 17.42 -17.60
N SER A 614 -22.62 17.13 -17.56
CA SER A 614 -21.90 16.55 -18.70
C SER A 614 -20.73 15.69 -18.24
N PRO A 615 -20.97 14.43 -17.91
CA PRO A 615 -19.87 13.51 -17.57
C PRO A 615 -19.14 13.11 -18.84
N ALA A 616 -17.83 13.07 -18.77
CA ALA A 616 -16.98 12.74 -19.91
C ALA A 616 -16.09 11.51 -19.67
N VAL A 617 -16.00 10.96 -18.44
CA VAL A 617 -15.15 9.82 -18.12
C VAL A 617 -15.89 8.69 -17.42
N TRP A 618 -15.58 7.48 -17.83
CA TRP A 618 -16.17 6.26 -17.31
C TRP A 618 -15.09 5.25 -16.94
N THR A 619 -15.25 4.56 -15.83
CA THR A 619 -14.37 3.47 -15.47
C THR A 619 -14.83 2.17 -16.15
N THR A 620 -13.91 1.26 -16.44
CA THR A 620 -14.24 -0.07 -16.96
C THR A 620 -15.14 -0.86 -16.01
N ALA A 621 -15.13 -0.56 -14.71
CA ALA A 621 -16.07 -1.13 -13.74
C ALA A 621 -17.52 -0.74 -14.04
N ALA A 622 -17.79 0.46 -14.55
CA ALA A 622 -19.11 0.87 -14.99
C ALA A 622 -19.59 0.06 -16.20
N LEU A 623 -18.64 -0.39 -17.01
CA LEU A 623 -18.89 -1.25 -18.16
C LEU A 623 -18.93 -2.73 -17.78
N GLY A 624 -18.67 -3.10 -16.54
CA GLY A 624 -18.56 -4.50 -16.11
C GLY A 624 -17.28 -5.21 -16.59
N TRP A 625 -16.22 -4.48 -16.90
CA TRP A 625 -15.02 -5.00 -17.55
C TRP A 625 -13.85 -5.21 -16.56
N GLY A 626 -13.98 -5.71 -15.46
CA GLY A 626 -12.90 -6.12 -14.58
C GLY A 626 -11.87 -5.02 -14.17
N PRO A 627 -10.80 -5.40 -13.49
CA PRO A 627 -9.83 -4.46 -12.91
C PRO A 627 -8.88 -3.82 -13.93
N ALA A 628 -8.57 -2.54 -13.73
CA ALA A 628 -7.74 -1.72 -14.60
C ALA A 628 -6.25 -2.10 -14.64
N TYR A 629 -5.80 -2.74 -13.61
CA TYR A 629 -4.38 -3.06 -13.41
C TYR A 629 -4.01 -4.43 -13.99
N GLU A 630 -5.01 -5.25 -14.34
CA GLU A 630 -4.81 -6.49 -15.07
C GLU A 630 -5.35 -6.33 -16.49
N PRO A 631 -4.53 -6.64 -17.50
CA PRO A 631 -5.02 -6.71 -18.87
C PRO A 631 -6.19 -7.70 -18.92
N HIS A 632 -7.37 -7.22 -19.23
CA HIS A 632 -8.56 -8.07 -19.28
C HIS A 632 -8.60 -8.83 -20.61
N ARG A 633 -8.42 -10.14 -20.54
CA ARG A 633 -8.55 -11.01 -21.73
C ARG A 633 -10.01 -11.17 -22.08
N VAL A 634 -10.38 -10.66 -23.25
CA VAL A 634 -11.70 -10.81 -23.84
C VAL A 634 -11.69 -12.06 -24.73
N PRO A 635 -12.44 -13.13 -24.42
CA PRO A 635 -12.51 -14.31 -25.26
C PRO A 635 -13.17 -13.99 -26.62
N GLU A 636 -12.87 -14.81 -27.62
CA GLU A 636 -13.55 -14.75 -28.90
C GLU A 636 -15.06 -14.87 -28.75
N GLY A 637 -15.82 -14.06 -29.49
CA GLY A 637 -17.28 -14.05 -29.44
C GLY A 637 -17.89 -13.44 -28.17
N ALA A 638 -17.07 -13.09 -27.15
CA ALA A 638 -17.58 -12.49 -25.93
C ALA A 638 -18.08 -11.07 -26.21
N VAL A 639 -19.22 -10.73 -25.61
CA VAL A 639 -19.76 -9.38 -25.56
C VAL A 639 -19.55 -8.85 -24.15
N ILE A 640 -18.71 -7.82 -24.02
CA ILE A 640 -18.48 -7.14 -22.76
C ILE A 640 -18.93 -5.70 -22.86
N GLY A 641 -19.45 -5.16 -21.80
CA GLY A 641 -19.86 -3.77 -21.74
C GLY A 641 -20.99 -3.51 -20.76
N GLY A 642 -21.46 -2.28 -20.74
CA GLY A 642 -22.47 -1.84 -19.80
C GLY A 642 -23.22 -0.60 -20.26
N ARG A 643 -24.17 -0.21 -19.45
CA ARG A 643 -25.06 0.92 -19.64
C ARG A 643 -24.40 2.20 -19.14
N LEU A 644 -24.29 3.20 -20.00
CA LEU A 644 -23.70 4.48 -19.69
C LEU A 644 -24.70 5.61 -20.00
N PRO A 645 -25.00 6.48 -19.06
CA PRO A 645 -25.78 7.67 -19.31
C PRO A 645 -24.90 8.76 -19.96
N LEU A 646 -24.62 8.62 -21.25
CA LEU A 646 -23.83 9.59 -22.00
C LEU A 646 -24.73 10.72 -22.49
N PRO A 647 -24.32 12.00 -22.35
CA PRO A 647 -25.03 13.11 -22.96
C PRO A 647 -24.94 13.04 -24.48
N PRO A 648 -25.94 13.65 -25.20
CA PRO A 648 -25.91 13.71 -26.65
C PRO A 648 -24.60 14.32 -27.15
N GLY A 649 -23.98 13.71 -28.14
CA GLY A 649 -22.71 14.17 -28.70
C GLY A 649 -22.03 13.11 -29.58
N VAL A 650 -20.96 13.52 -30.22
CA VAL A 650 -20.09 12.63 -30.96
C VAL A 650 -18.94 12.22 -30.06
N TYR A 651 -18.68 10.93 -29.94
CA TYR A 651 -17.67 10.35 -29.09
C TYR A 651 -16.63 9.60 -29.92
N ALA A 652 -15.35 9.87 -29.64
CA ALA A 652 -14.26 9.02 -30.06
C ALA A 652 -14.00 7.99 -28.95
N ILE A 653 -13.74 6.74 -29.34
CA ILE A 653 -13.32 5.67 -28.45
C ILE A 653 -11.94 5.20 -28.87
N ALA A 654 -11.04 5.06 -27.92
CA ALA A 654 -9.76 4.40 -28.10
C ALA A 654 -9.63 3.30 -27.05
N ILE A 655 -9.31 2.09 -27.47
CA ILE A 655 -9.09 0.94 -26.62
C ILE A 655 -7.62 0.58 -26.71
N GLU A 656 -6.87 0.86 -25.67
CA GLU A 656 -5.49 0.48 -25.55
C GLU A 656 -5.40 -1.00 -25.16
N GLY A 657 -4.63 -1.79 -25.91
CA GLY A 657 -4.54 -3.21 -25.66
C GLY A 657 -3.72 -3.95 -26.70
N GLU A 658 -3.70 -5.26 -26.59
CA GLU A 658 -2.98 -6.14 -27.50
C GLU A 658 -3.94 -7.13 -28.15
N ALA A 659 -4.00 -7.12 -29.46
CA ALA A 659 -4.64 -8.19 -30.21
C ALA A 659 -3.74 -9.44 -30.14
N VAL A 660 -4.34 -10.58 -29.77
CA VAL A 660 -3.65 -11.85 -29.95
C VAL A 660 -3.57 -12.10 -31.46
N PRO A 661 -2.40 -12.31 -32.03
CA PRO A 661 -2.26 -12.45 -33.48
C PRO A 661 -3.14 -13.58 -34.00
N SER A 662 -4.21 -13.24 -34.67
CA SER A 662 -5.05 -14.19 -35.41
C SER A 662 -5.70 -13.43 -36.57
N ALA A 663 -5.90 -14.11 -37.67
CA ALA A 663 -6.52 -13.58 -38.89
C ALA A 663 -8.04 -13.36 -38.75
N LEU A 664 -8.51 -12.95 -37.58
CA LEU A 664 -9.92 -12.83 -37.25
C LEU A 664 -10.41 -11.38 -37.45
N PRO A 665 -11.73 -11.19 -37.69
CA PRO A 665 -12.28 -9.86 -37.93
C PRO A 665 -12.08 -8.93 -36.72
N PRO A 666 -11.95 -7.61 -36.96
CA PRO A 666 -11.73 -6.64 -35.88
C PRO A 666 -12.93 -6.64 -34.92
N PRO A 667 -12.70 -6.33 -33.62
CA PRO A 667 -13.79 -6.19 -32.66
C PRO A 667 -14.78 -5.12 -33.10
N VAL A 668 -16.05 -5.33 -32.80
CA VAL A 668 -17.15 -4.43 -33.17
C VAL A 668 -17.66 -3.73 -31.91
N LEU A 669 -17.75 -2.41 -31.97
CA LEU A 669 -18.41 -1.59 -30.95
C LEU A 669 -19.91 -1.58 -31.23
N LEU A 670 -20.69 -2.03 -30.27
CA LEU A 670 -22.16 -1.94 -30.29
C LEU A 670 -22.58 -0.74 -29.44
N SER A 671 -23.24 0.23 -30.02
CA SER A 671 -23.76 1.39 -29.30
C SER A 671 -25.25 1.60 -29.63
N GLY A 672 -26.03 1.94 -28.63
CA GLY A 672 -27.44 2.25 -28.84
C GLY A 672 -28.19 2.55 -27.54
N PRO A 673 -29.38 3.17 -27.62
CA PRO A 673 -30.25 3.35 -26.48
C PRO A 673 -30.73 1.98 -25.95
N ASP A 674 -31.03 1.91 -24.65
CA ASP A 674 -31.41 0.64 -24.00
C ASP A 674 -32.61 -0.07 -24.62
N ALA A 675 -33.56 0.69 -25.16
CA ALA A 675 -34.80 0.20 -25.76
C ALA A 675 -34.88 0.41 -27.28
N GLY A 676 -33.77 0.76 -27.94
CA GLY A 676 -33.72 1.11 -29.35
C GLY A 676 -32.72 0.28 -30.18
N PRO A 677 -32.64 0.56 -31.49
CA PRO A 677 -31.73 -0.15 -32.35
C PRO A 677 -30.26 0.07 -31.99
N VAL A 678 -29.53 -1.04 -31.86
CA VAL A 678 -28.10 -1.05 -31.60
C VAL A 678 -27.37 -0.83 -32.93
N ARG A 679 -26.46 0.14 -32.97
CA ARG A 679 -25.57 0.38 -34.10
C ARG A 679 -24.26 -0.37 -33.87
N ALA A 680 -23.84 -1.15 -34.85
CA ALA A 680 -22.56 -1.84 -34.85
C ALA A 680 -21.55 -1.05 -35.68
N GLN A 681 -20.41 -0.73 -35.11
CA GLN A 681 -19.32 -0.03 -35.79
C GLN A 681 -18.02 -0.81 -35.61
N PRO A 682 -17.32 -1.17 -36.69
CA PRO A 682 -16.03 -1.82 -36.58
C PRO A 682 -15.00 -0.85 -35.97
N LEU A 683 -14.18 -1.33 -35.06
CA LEU A 683 -13.03 -0.61 -34.52
C LEU A 683 -11.85 -0.80 -35.45
N VAL A 684 -11.10 0.28 -35.68
CA VAL A 684 -9.93 0.28 -36.57
C VAL A 684 -8.69 0.05 -35.71
N LEU A 685 -7.74 -0.75 -36.22
CA LEU A 685 -6.42 -0.93 -35.60
C LEU A 685 -5.67 0.41 -35.57
N ALA A 686 -5.23 0.80 -34.37
CA ALA A 686 -4.40 1.95 -34.08
C ALA A 686 -3.05 1.46 -33.54
N PRO A 687 -1.98 2.28 -33.51
CA PRO A 687 -0.63 1.87 -33.12
C PRO A 687 -0.54 1.17 -31.74
N HIS A 688 -1.48 1.46 -30.84
CA HIS A 688 -1.49 0.90 -29.48
C HIS A 688 -2.81 0.22 -29.10
N GLY A 689 -3.62 -0.19 -30.09
CA GLY A 689 -4.90 -0.83 -29.79
C GLY A 689 -5.94 -0.64 -30.88
N LEU A 690 -7.16 -0.29 -30.49
CA LEU A 690 -8.31 -0.11 -31.38
C LEU A 690 -8.86 1.30 -31.21
N ALA A 691 -9.33 1.92 -32.29
CA ALA A 691 -9.96 3.23 -32.29
C ALA A 691 -11.27 3.22 -33.09
N GLY A 692 -12.21 4.07 -32.73
CA GLY A 692 -13.47 4.25 -33.41
C GLY A 692 -14.23 5.46 -32.91
N GLY A 693 -15.44 5.64 -33.37
CA GLY A 693 -16.32 6.71 -32.93
C GLY A 693 -17.78 6.27 -32.94
N PHE A 694 -18.61 6.94 -32.14
CA PHE A 694 -20.05 6.75 -32.13
C PHE A 694 -20.78 8.03 -31.73
N THR A 695 -22.06 8.11 -32.10
CA THR A 695 -22.87 9.27 -31.81
C THR A 695 -23.99 8.91 -30.86
N VAL A 696 -24.16 9.72 -29.82
CA VAL A 696 -25.28 9.65 -28.88
C VAL A 696 -26.28 10.77 -29.28
N THR A 697 -27.47 10.41 -29.66
CA THR A 697 -28.49 11.37 -30.16
C THR A 697 -29.48 11.80 -29.10
N THR A 698 -29.67 10.98 -28.06
CA THR A 698 -30.64 11.23 -26.98
C THR A 698 -29.92 11.24 -25.63
N GLY A 699 -30.47 11.99 -24.65
CA GLY A 699 -29.95 12.01 -23.28
C GLY A 699 -30.29 10.76 -22.48
N GLU A 700 -30.77 9.71 -23.14
CA GLU A 700 -31.04 8.40 -22.53
C GLU A 700 -29.76 7.60 -22.35
N ALA A 701 -29.80 6.62 -21.42
CA ALA A 701 -28.66 5.77 -21.19
C ALA A 701 -28.28 4.97 -22.45
N THR A 702 -27.04 5.06 -22.84
CA THR A 702 -26.48 4.37 -23.99
C THR A 702 -25.79 3.10 -23.53
N THR A 703 -26.14 1.97 -24.12
CA THR A 703 -25.41 0.72 -23.90
C THR A 703 -24.22 0.69 -24.83
N LEU A 704 -23.02 0.58 -24.24
CA LEU A 704 -21.77 0.34 -24.94
C LEU A 704 -21.35 -1.11 -24.72
N ARG A 705 -21.16 -1.85 -25.79
CA ARG A 705 -20.69 -3.24 -25.76
C ARG A 705 -19.54 -3.42 -26.77
N LEU A 706 -18.50 -4.09 -26.35
CA LEU A 706 -17.45 -4.55 -27.25
C LEU A 706 -17.69 -6.04 -27.55
N GLN A 707 -17.93 -6.33 -28.81
CA GLN A 707 -18.01 -7.71 -29.29
C GLN A 707 -16.67 -8.06 -29.94
N SER A 708 -15.97 -8.99 -29.34
CA SER A 708 -14.66 -9.41 -29.82
C SER A 708 -14.80 -10.44 -30.94
N GLY A 709 -14.15 -10.19 -32.07
CA GLY A 709 -13.98 -11.15 -33.17
C GLY A 709 -12.85 -12.16 -32.95
N GLY A 710 -12.06 -11.98 -31.89
CA GLY A 710 -10.95 -12.84 -31.50
C GLY A 710 -10.47 -12.49 -30.10
N PRO A 711 -9.55 -13.27 -29.50
CA PRO A 711 -9.03 -12.96 -28.18
C PRO A 711 -8.28 -11.61 -28.19
N PHE A 712 -8.68 -10.71 -27.32
CA PHE A 712 -8.12 -9.37 -27.18
C PHE A 712 -7.84 -9.05 -25.71
N ILE A 713 -6.74 -8.35 -25.44
CA ILE A 713 -6.38 -7.93 -24.10
C ILE A 713 -6.62 -6.42 -24.01
N VAL A 714 -7.61 -6.02 -23.21
CA VAL A 714 -7.93 -4.62 -22.95
C VAL A 714 -7.10 -4.12 -21.77
N LYS A 715 -6.30 -3.08 -22.00
CA LYS A 715 -5.52 -2.39 -20.95
C LYS A 715 -6.24 -1.12 -20.48
N GLU A 716 -6.77 -0.34 -21.43
CA GLU A 716 -7.44 0.93 -21.14
C GLU A 716 -8.48 1.24 -22.21
N ILE A 717 -9.54 1.94 -21.82
CA ILE A 717 -10.52 2.48 -22.75
C ILE A 717 -10.63 3.97 -22.50
N ARG A 718 -10.52 4.74 -23.58
CA ARG A 718 -10.69 6.20 -23.59
C ARG A 718 -11.94 6.54 -24.38
N LEU A 719 -12.81 7.37 -23.79
CA LEU A 719 -13.94 7.98 -24.45
C LEU A 719 -13.72 9.49 -24.46
N GLU A 720 -13.72 10.09 -25.61
CA GLU A 720 -13.57 11.53 -25.79
C GLU A 720 -14.80 12.09 -26.51
N ARG A 721 -15.47 13.08 -25.90
CA ARG A 721 -16.55 13.79 -26.59
C ARG A 721 -15.95 14.83 -27.51
N THR A 722 -16.03 14.60 -28.80
CA THR A 722 -15.38 15.46 -29.82
C THR A 722 -16.24 16.67 -30.22
N SER A 723 -17.57 16.54 -30.11
CA SER A 723 -18.49 17.66 -30.32
C SER A 723 -19.79 17.47 -29.57
N THR A 724 -20.47 18.60 -29.27
CA THR A 724 -21.85 18.58 -28.78
C THR A 724 -22.77 18.28 -29.95
N PHE A 725 -23.73 17.38 -29.78
CA PHE A 725 -24.74 17.14 -30.79
C PHE A 725 -25.67 18.34 -30.88
N SER A 726 -25.66 19.05 -32.03
CA SER A 726 -26.70 20.05 -32.38
C SER A 726 -27.71 19.37 -33.29
N PRO A 727 -29.02 19.41 -32.97
CA PRO A 727 -30.05 18.83 -33.83
C PRO A 727 -30.06 19.42 -35.24
N GLU A 728 -29.50 20.64 -35.39
CA GLU A 728 -29.47 21.37 -36.69
C GLU A 728 -28.40 20.83 -37.66
N ASN A 729 -27.39 20.07 -37.17
CA ASN A 729 -26.34 19.51 -38.02
C ASN A 729 -26.56 18.03 -38.41
N GLY A 730 -27.76 17.50 -38.15
CA GLY A 730 -28.11 16.08 -38.35
C GLY A 730 -28.68 15.70 -39.71
N LEU A 731 -28.53 16.52 -40.75
CA LEU A 731 -28.97 16.19 -42.11
C LEU A 731 -27.83 16.42 -43.09
N ASN A 732 -26.85 15.51 -43.08
CA ASN A 732 -26.17 15.08 -44.34
C ASN A 732 -25.38 13.78 -44.08
N PRO A 733 -25.45 12.81 -45.01
CA PRO A 733 -24.96 11.44 -44.84
C PRO A 733 -23.46 11.32 -44.78
#